data_a9c4540a1cdc49dc1eb2323fae60d920
#
_entry.id   a9c4540a1cdc49dc1eb2323fae60d920
#
_cell.length_a   1.000
_cell.length_b   1.000
_cell.length_c   1.000
_cell.angle_alpha   90.00
_cell.angle_beta   90.00
_cell.angle_gamma   90.00
#
_symmetry.space_group_name_H-M   'P 1'
#
loop_
_entity.id
_entity.type
_entity.pdbx_description
1 polymer ?
#
loop_
_entity_poly.entity_id
_entity_poly.type
_entity_poly.pdbx_seq_one_letter_code
_entity_poly.pdbx_strand_id
1 'polypeptide(L)'
;MLDTLRRTFIRSQAVLLLLAMQFVPALEGRDLSLDPQTEVAQPSSKTPASRLPEVHLDGTYFVRNGKRFLPVGAHWVPAKAAMEWPTEWDPKDIEADFAKMHELGFSIVRLDMLWAWFEPRPGDYNPTAFQQLDYLVSLAHKYQIYLHPSLFIGGEVGEAWWDVPWRLGRHPHADADMLRLESNLAAEFGRHYANESAIVAWDLTDEPPFWIVGDQTTDAMAINWTHLIVDGLRKYDKLHPIVVGTSGQEIDHGPFRADDISPFVDLFSVHPFTLYAPDLFPDALLSARGTYGAAFEIALSQGAGHPVMIHEMGASTAQFSPERVAAYDRAQMYSGLGAGSIGVDLWCYTDAAPEQFHKVPYLRTPQETGWGMTTWDRQDKPLAREFKKFSQTVSRLDLTGLAPAPAEIGIVIPDEWAKPHGDFSHFGLTGPASIPYLSTQDGDAMPGQRQPTFSNANQWLMSSALTAFILARQAGLKADFPREYGDWAKRPMLFMPSPITSTGDAFLAHVHSDFYEKARKYVESGGFLYASVASDGAIPGMASLFGARIVDRAPGSEVTLKFVEPFGDFKPGDTLHYSVPTASIESWGTLIEVSSAKVIAVDQDGRPALVTNTLGKGKTLLSAYPLEHYLASIPAVFDQPEPTQRIYAAFRDWAGIKAAFQSDQPSVEVSELQGDHRGYVILVNHSASAQNVTVSTILPVRNVSRVQADGSKPIEMEGRSWRIQIDPFDAAIVEWSK
;
A
#
# COMPACT_ATOMS: atom_id res chain seq x y z
N MET A 1 -26.38 -41.34 8.86
CA MET A 1 -26.47 -40.39 9.97
C MET A 1 -25.96 -38.98 9.56
N LEU A 2 -24.93 -38.86 8.80
CA LEU A 2 -24.45 -37.55 8.26
C LEU A 2 -25.37 -36.90 7.22
N ASP A 3 -26.04 -37.70 6.39
CA ASP A 3 -26.96 -37.18 5.36
C ASP A 3 -28.28 -36.65 5.94
N THR A 4 -28.73 -37.17 7.07
CA THR A 4 -29.93 -36.69 7.75
C THR A 4 -29.68 -35.34 8.44
N LEU A 5 -28.49 -35.13 8.98
CA LEU A 5 -28.09 -33.88 9.61
C LEU A 5 -27.92 -32.74 8.56
N ARG A 6 -27.38 -33.03 7.38
CA ARG A 6 -27.29 -32.05 6.29
C ARG A 6 -28.66 -31.57 5.80
N ARG A 7 -29.62 -32.46 5.64
CA ARG A 7 -30.99 -32.11 5.20
C ARG A 7 -31.77 -31.29 6.24
N THR A 8 -31.48 -31.49 7.53
CA THR A 8 -32.11 -30.71 8.61
C THR A 8 -31.52 -29.30 8.70
N PHE A 9 -30.20 -29.14 8.47
CA PHE A 9 -29.52 -27.84 8.49
C PHE A 9 -29.95 -26.92 7.32
N ILE A 10 -30.08 -27.49 6.12
CA ILE A 10 -30.53 -26.73 4.92
C ILE A 10 -32.02 -26.31 5.07
N ARG A 11 -32.87 -27.13 5.72
CA ARG A 11 -34.26 -26.74 5.95
C ARG A 11 -34.43 -25.67 7.04
N SER A 12 -33.54 -25.61 8.02
CA SER A 12 -33.55 -24.56 9.06
C SER A 12 -33.12 -23.19 8.51
N GLN A 13 -32.19 -23.15 7.58
CA GLN A 13 -31.80 -21.88 6.96
C GLN A 13 -32.85 -21.33 5.98
N ALA A 14 -33.53 -22.21 5.24
CA ALA A 14 -34.60 -21.79 4.34
C ALA A 14 -35.84 -21.26 5.10
N VAL A 15 -36.12 -21.76 6.29
CA VAL A 15 -37.23 -21.27 7.13
C VAL A 15 -36.86 -19.94 7.82
N LEU A 16 -35.60 -19.73 8.19
CA LEU A 16 -35.13 -18.42 8.71
C LEU A 16 -35.14 -17.32 7.64
N LEU A 17 -34.78 -17.63 6.40
CA LEU A 17 -34.88 -16.66 5.29
C LEU A 17 -36.32 -16.29 4.95
N LEU A 18 -37.27 -17.23 5.02
CA LEU A 18 -38.70 -16.98 4.77
C LEU A 18 -39.39 -16.22 5.93
N LEU A 19 -38.89 -16.30 7.14
CA LEU A 19 -39.37 -15.52 8.28
C LEU A 19 -38.79 -14.10 8.32
N ALA A 20 -37.58 -13.89 7.78
CA ALA A 20 -36.98 -12.55 7.67
C ALA A 20 -37.65 -11.68 6.59
N MET A 21 -38.32 -12.28 5.60
CA MET A 21 -39.04 -11.52 4.56
C MET A 21 -40.47 -11.08 4.95
N GLN A 22 -40.95 -11.44 6.16
CA GLN A 22 -42.29 -11.05 6.59
C GLN A 22 -42.37 -9.91 7.59
N PHE A 23 -41.25 -9.31 7.98
CA PHE A 23 -41.20 -8.12 8.85
C PHE A 23 -40.28 -7.05 8.31
N VAL A 24 -40.52 -6.56 7.10
CA VAL A 24 -40.11 -5.23 6.68
C VAL A 24 -41.33 -4.34 6.89
N PRO A 25 -41.35 -3.45 7.89
CA PRO A 25 -42.36 -2.38 7.89
C PRO A 25 -42.11 -1.58 6.62
N ALA A 26 -43.17 -1.39 5.84
CA ALA A 26 -43.17 -0.43 4.77
C ALA A 26 -42.70 0.92 5.37
N LEU A 27 -41.52 1.35 5.05
CA LEU A 27 -41.10 2.73 5.22
C LEU A 27 -42.03 3.54 4.30
N GLU A 28 -43.10 4.05 4.86
CA GLU A 28 -43.86 5.11 4.24
C GLU A 28 -42.87 6.21 3.85
N GLY A 29 -42.82 6.52 2.57
CA GLY A 29 -41.91 7.52 2.05
C GLY A 29 -42.05 8.81 2.85
N ARG A 30 -41.00 9.12 3.65
CA ARG A 30 -40.82 10.50 4.08
C ARG A 30 -40.64 11.30 2.80
N ASP A 31 -41.63 12.08 2.52
CA ASP A 31 -41.57 13.12 1.50
C ASP A 31 -40.39 14.02 1.90
N LEU A 32 -39.25 13.88 1.23
CA LEU A 32 -38.13 14.78 1.35
C LEU A 32 -38.48 16.08 0.66
N SER A 33 -39.58 16.70 1.11
CA SER A 33 -39.82 18.11 0.83
C SER A 33 -38.79 18.91 1.60
N LEU A 34 -37.70 19.25 0.90
CA LEU A 34 -36.70 20.17 1.34
C LEU A 34 -37.35 21.46 1.79
N ASP A 35 -37.21 21.81 3.07
CA ASP A 35 -37.53 23.13 3.56
C ASP A 35 -36.56 24.12 2.89
N PRO A 36 -37.06 25.06 2.07
CA PRO A 36 -36.19 25.93 1.25
C PRO A 36 -35.45 27.02 2.09
N GLN A 37 -35.43 26.91 3.41
CA GLN A 37 -34.87 27.96 4.28
C GLN A 37 -33.62 27.61 5.02
N THR A 38 -32.80 26.64 4.57
CA THR A 38 -31.44 26.52 5.12
C THR A 38 -30.56 27.57 4.42
N GLU A 39 -30.58 28.79 4.94
CA GLU A 39 -29.69 29.87 4.52
C GLU A 39 -28.23 29.44 4.84
N VAL A 40 -27.46 29.13 3.80
CA VAL A 40 -26.01 28.86 3.95
C VAL A 40 -25.34 30.17 4.35
N ALA A 41 -24.97 30.30 5.61
CA ALA A 41 -24.32 31.49 6.13
C ALA A 41 -22.97 31.72 5.41
N GLN A 42 -22.81 32.88 4.78
CA GLN A 42 -21.52 33.30 4.23
C GLN A 42 -20.56 33.68 5.38
N PRO A 43 -19.27 33.33 5.29
CA PRO A 43 -18.30 33.64 6.32
C PRO A 43 -18.13 35.14 6.51
N SER A 44 -18.31 35.61 7.74
CA SER A 44 -18.13 37.03 8.12
C SER A 44 -16.66 37.36 8.35
N SER A 45 -15.82 37.49 7.33
CA SER A 45 -14.45 37.96 7.50
C SER A 45 -14.21 39.29 6.79
N LYS A 46 -13.66 40.25 7.54
CA LYS A 46 -13.30 41.59 7.06
C LYS A 46 -11.95 41.64 6.32
N THR A 47 -11.25 40.56 6.18
CA THR A 47 -10.01 40.47 5.39
C THR A 47 -10.18 39.37 4.33
N PRO A 48 -9.93 39.63 3.04
CA PRO A 48 -9.94 38.56 2.05
C PRO A 48 -8.87 37.55 2.44
N ALA A 49 -9.27 36.30 2.70
CA ALA A 49 -8.31 35.22 2.84
C ALA A 49 -7.44 35.17 1.57
N SER A 50 -6.13 34.99 1.73
CA SER A 50 -5.26 34.83 0.57
C SER A 50 -5.64 33.51 -0.13
N ARG A 51 -5.95 33.59 -1.43
CA ARG A 51 -6.30 32.40 -2.20
C ARG A 51 -5.14 31.39 -2.13
N LEU A 52 -5.46 30.10 -1.93
CA LEU A 52 -4.46 29.03 -2.03
C LEU A 52 -3.82 29.04 -3.43
N PRO A 53 -2.51 28.85 -3.57
CA PRO A 53 -1.87 28.68 -4.88
C PRO A 53 -2.36 27.42 -5.59
N GLU A 54 -2.36 27.44 -6.90
CA GLU A 54 -2.60 26.23 -7.71
C GLU A 54 -1.54 25.16 -7.42
N VAL A 55 -1.96 23.90 -7.49
CA VAL A 55 -1.12 22.71 -7.29
C VAL A 55 -1.13 21.87 -8.56
N HIS A 56 0.00 21.31 -8.92
CA HIS A 56 0.15 20.34 -10.00
C HIS A 56 1.17 19.26 -9.61
N LEU A 57 1.25 18.18 -10.38
CA LEU A 57 2.31 17.17 -10.25
C LEU A 57 3.44 17.48 -11.25
N ASP A 58 4.70 17.34 -10.81
CA ASP A 58 5.88 17.41 -11.69
C ASP A 58 6.34 16.03 -12.19
N GLY A 59 5.48 15.01 -12.02
CA GLY A 59 5.77 13.61 -12.29
C GLY A 59 6.41 12.87 -11.11
N THR A 60 6.77 13.57 -10.03
CA THR A 60 7.37 12.98 -8.82
C THR A 60 6.72 13.49 -7.55
N TYR A 61 6.43 14.78 -7.45
CA TYR A 61 5.86 15.43 -6.26
C TYR A 61 4.78 16.44 -6.65
N PHE A 62 3.96 16.78 -5.67
CA PHE A 62 3.11 17.96 -5.75
C PHE A 62 3.96 19.23 -5.74
N VAL A 63 3.58 20.20 -6.57
CA VAL A 63 4.27 21.49 -6.72
C VAL A 63 3.29 22.63 -6.50
N ARG A 64 3.64 23.57 -5.63
CA ARG A 64 2.93 24.84 -5.45
C ARG A 64 3.93 26.00 -5.44
N ASN A 65 3.57 27.11 -6.07
CA ASN A 65 4.49 28.27 -6.19
C ASN A 65 5.88 27.88 -6.74
N GLY A 66 5.95 26.89 -7.64
CA GLY A 66 7.20 26.40 -8.21
C GLY A 66 8.10 25.60 -7.25
N LYS A 67 7.60 25.21 -6.09
CA LYS A 67 8.31 24.39 -5.10
C LYS A 67 7.57 23.10 -4.82
N ARG A 68 8.32 22.01 -4.75
CA ARG A 68 7.81 20.71 -4.32
C ARG A 68 7.40 20.78 -2.84
N PHE A 69 6.29 20.17 -2.51
CA PHE A 69 5.84 20.02 -1.15
C PHE A 69 5.17 18.66 -0.94
N LEU A 70 5.13 18.21 0.30
CA LEU A 70 4.46 16.99 0.72
C LEU A 70 3.14 17.40 1.40
N PRO A 71 1.96 17.16 0.80
CA PRO A 71 0.69 17.35 1.47
C PRO A 71 0.56 16.36 2.63
N VAL A 72 0.08 16.84 3.79
CA VAL A 72 -0.11 16.05 5.01
C VAL A 72 -1.45 16.40 5.63
N GLY A 73 -2.26 15.40 5.92
CA GLY A 73 -3.59 15.57 6.45
C GLY A 73 -4.22 14.31 7.02
N ALA A 74 -5.53 14.30 7.02
CA ALA A 74 -6.34 13.16 7.36
C ALA A 74 -7.72 13.27 6.70
N HIS A 75 -8.40 12.15 6.63
CA HIS A 75 -9.78 12.08 6.21
C HIS A 75 -10.68 12.77 7.25
N TRP A 76 -11.60 13.62 6.78
CA TRP A 76 -12.52 14.36 7.62
C TRP A 76 -13.89 13.69 7.66
N VAL A 77 -14.17 13.02 8.76
CA VAL A 77 -15.49 12.52 9.13
C VAL A 77 -15.94 13.30 10.35
N PRO A 78 -16.91 14.23 10.24
CA PRO A 78 -17.31 15.07 11.37
C PRO A 78 -17.83 14.28 12.56
N ALA A 79 -17.34 14.54 13.77
CA ALA A 79 -17.64 13.75 14.96
C ALA A 79 -19.12 13.57 15.25
N LYS A 80 -19.94 14.63 15.03
CA LYS A 80 -21.36 14.68 15.41
C LYS A 80 -22.33 14.36 14.30
N ALA A 81 -21.89 14.50 13.05
CA ALA A 81 -22.71 14.28 11.88
C ALA A 81 -22.27 13.03 11.09
N ALA A 82 -21.03 12.59 11.33
CA ALA A 82 -20.44 11.48 10.57
C ALA A 82 -20.61 11.72 9.05
N MET A 83 -21.02 10.70 8.32
CA MET A 83 -21.24 10.80 6.88
C MET A 83 -22.55 11.50 6.52
N GLU A 84 -23.44 11.77 7.49
CA GLU A 84 -24.65 12.55 7.29
C GLU A 84 -24.40 14.07 7.31
N TRP A 85 -23.13 14.52 7.31
CA TRP A 85 -22.76 15.93 7.41
C TRP A 85 -23.45 16.85 6.37
N PRO A 86 -23.78 16.42 5.14
CA PRO A 86 -24.48 17.30 4.20
C PRO A 86 -25.93 17.57 4.61
N THR A 87 -26.57 16.62 5.27
CA THR A 87 -27.97 16.75 5.74
C THR A 87 -28.04 17.27 7.19
N GLU A 88 -27.06 16.96 8.02
CA GLU A 88 -26.90 17.48 9.38
C GLU A 88 -25.92 18.68 9.38
N TRP A 89 -26.14 19.63 8.49
CA TRP A 89 -25.22 20.73 8.19
C TRP A 89 -25.11 21.74 9.34
N ASP A 90 -23.95 21.78 10.02
CA ASP A 90 -23.60 22.80 11.02
C ASP A 90 -22.32 23.56 10.60
N PRO A 91 -22.42 24.72 9.94
CA PRO A 91 -21.27 25.47 9.46
C PRO A 91 -20.34 25.95 10.59
N LYS A 92 -20.84 26.10 11.82
CA LYS A 92 -19.99 26.51 12.96
C LYS A 92 -19.13 25.36 13.46
N ASP A 93 -19.69 24.16 13.53
CA ASP A 93 -18.96 22.97 13.94
C ASP A 93 -17.93 22.58 12.87
N ILE A 94 -18.31 22.65 11.60
CA ILE A 94 -17.40 22.43 10.46
C ILE A 94 -16.24 23.42 10.46
N GLU A 95 -16.51 24.72 10.67
CA GLU A 95 -15.45 25.73 10.74
C GLU A 95 -14.52 25.52 11.95
N ALA A 96 -15.04 25.02 13.07
CA ALA A 96 -14.24 24.66 14.24
C ALA A 96 -13.31 23.48 13.95
N ASP A 97 -13.73 22.50 13.14
CA ASP A 97 -12.88 21.41 12.67
C ASP A 97 -11.73 21.95 11.80
N PHE A 98 -12.02 22.78 10.81
CA PHE A 98 -10.98 23.40 9.97
C PHE A 98 -9.98 24.24 10.77
N ALA A 99 -10.45 24.97 11.80
CA ALA A 99 -9.58 25.71 12.69
C ALA A 99 -8.65 24.77 13.49
N LYS A 100 -9.17 23.63 13.96
CA LYS A 100 -8.39 22.63 14.68
C LYS A 100 -7.40 21.91 13.76
N MET A 101 -7.80 21.53 12.56
CA MET A 101 -6.90 20.96 11.56
C MET A 101 -5.74 21.90 11.23
N HIS A 102 -6.03 23.21 11.05
CA HIS A 102 -4.99 24.22 10.85
C HIS A 102 -4.01 24.29 12.02
N GLU A 103 -4.52 24.27 13.27
CA GLU A 103 -3.69 24.23 14.49
C GLU A 103 -2.77 22.99 14.52
N LEU A 104 -3.26 21.84 14.05
CA LEU A 104 -2.50 20.59 13.95
C LEU A 104 -1.49 20.58 12.81
N GLY A 105 -1.57 21.54 11.88
CA GLY A 105 -0.65 21.67 10.77
C GLY A 105 -1.07 20.91 9.51
N PHE A 106 -2.36 20.66 9.32
CA PHE A 106 -2.88 20.10 8.08
C PHE A 106 -2.55 21.01 6.90
N SER A 107 -2.16 20.42 5.79
CA SER A 107 -2.05 21.10 4.50
C SER A 107 -3.05 20.55 3.47
N ILE A 108 -3.65 19.40 3.76
CA ILE A 108 -4.67 18.73 2.95
C ILE A 108 -5.74 18.17 3.89
N VAL A 109 -6.95 18.02 3.40
CA VAL A 109 -8.03 17.27 4.05
C VAL A 109 -8.79 16.49 2.98
N ARG A 110 -8.92 15.18 3.15
CA ARG A 110 -9.75 14.34 2.32
C ARG A 110 -11.17 14.32 2.84
N LEU A 111 -12.17 14.27 1.96
CA LEU A 111 -13.58 14.33 2.32
C LEU A 111 -14.46 13.69 1.25
N ASP A 112 -15.55 13.08 1.66
CA ASP A 112 -16.43 12.31 0.81
C ASP A 112 -17.58 13.14 0.27
N MET A 113 -17.77 13.04 -1.03
CA MET A 113 -18.90 13.65 -1.75
C MET A 113 -20.01 12.61 -1.87
N LEU A 114 -20.99 12.67 -0.99
CA LEU A 114 -22.09 11.72 -0.99
C LEU A 114 -22.87 11.80 -2.31
N TRP A 115 -22.72 10.81 -3.16
CA TRP A 115 -23.36 10.79 -4.49
C TRP A 115 -24.86 11.04 -4.42
N ALA A 116 -25.57 10.35 -3.53
CA ALA A 116 -27.02 10.53 -3.36
C ALA A 116 -27.43 11.97 -2.98
N TRP A 117 -26.54 12.75 -2.36
CA TRP A 117 -26.78 14.13 -2.02
C TRP A 117 -26.53 15.07 -3.19
N PHE A 118 -25.51 14.82 -4.01
CA PHE A 118 -25.20 15.60 -5.20
C PHE A 118 -26.17 15.32 -6.35
N GLU A 119 -26.64 14.06 -6.49
CA GLU A 119 -27.56 13.62 -7.54
C GLU A 119 -28.74 12.83 -6.93
N PRO A 120 -29.71 13.52 -6.28
CA PRO A 120 -30.85 12.86 -5.63
C PRO A 120 -31.80 12.16 -6.60
N ARG A 121 -31.75 12.50 -7.88
CA ARG A 121 -32.46 11.85 -8.99
C ARG A 121 -31.53 11.80 -10.21
N PRO A 122 -31.70 10.81 -11.11
CA PRO A 122 -30.86 10.69 -12.29
C PRO A 122 -30.76 11.97 -13.12
N GLY A 123 -29.59 12.58 -13.18
CA GLY A 123 -29.31 13.80 -13.92
C GLY A 123 -29.86 15.10 -13.31
N ASP A 124 -30.40 15.05 -12.08
CA ASP A 124 -30.88 16.20 -11.33
C ASP A 124 -29.91 16.56 -10.21
N TYR A 125 -29.11 17.59 -10.44
CA TYR A 125 -28.01 17.94 -9.51
C TYR A 125 -28.51 18.94 -8.47
N ASN A 126 -28.20 18.61 -7.19
CA ASN A 126 -28.62 19.38 -6.03
C ASN A 126 -27.77 20.67 -5.86
N PRO A 127 -28.33 21.86 -6.09
CA PRO A 127 -27.59 23.11 -5.95
C PRO A 127 -27.11 23.35 -4.51
N THR A 128 -27.81 22.83 -3.49
CA THR A 128 -27.41 22.97 -2.08
C THR A 128 -26.13 22.19 -1.82
N ALA A 129 -25.96 21.01 -2.41
CA ALA A 129 -24.74 20.22 -2.27
C ALA A 129 -23.51 21.00 -2.80
N PHE A 130 -23.63 21.61 -3.97
CA PHE A 130 -22.58 22.46 -4.55
C PHE A 130 -22.30 23.72 -3.69
N GLN A 131 -23.33 24.37 -3.14
CA GLN A 131 -23.14 25.50 -2.23
C GLN A 131 -22.42 25.08 -0.93
N GLN A 132 -22.69 23.90 -0.40
CA GLN A 132 -21.96 23.36 0.74
C GLN A 132 -20.49 23.10 0.39
N LEU A 133 -20.18 22.54 -0.76
CA LEU A 133 -18.81 22.38 -1.22
C LEU A 133 -18.12 23.74 -1.44
N ASP A 134 -18.82 24.75 -1.99
CA ASP A 134 -18.31 26.11 -2.11
C ASP A 134 -17.97 26.72 -0.74
N TYR A 135 -18.78 26.41 0.29
CA TYR A 135 -18.48 26.81 1.67
C TYR A 135 -17.19 26.11 2.19
N LEU A 136 -17.03 24.81 1.96
CA LEU A 136 -15.79 24.09 2.32
C LEU A 136 -14.58 24.67 1.58
N VAL A 137 -14.72 25.00 0.28
CA VAL A 137 -13.70 25.72 -0.50
C VAL A 137 -13.32 27.05 0.16
N SER A 138 -14.31 27.79 0.66
CA SER A 138 -14.05 29.05 1.36
C SER A 138 -13.27 28.86 2.68
N LEU A 139 -13.56 27.79 3.42
CA LEU A 139 -12.80 27.40 4.61
C LEU A 139 -11.38 26.91 4.25
N ALA A 140 -11.23 26.16 3.16
CA ALA A 140 -9.94 25.75 2.65
C ALA A 140 -9.02 26.94 2.40
N HIS A 141 -9.51 27.97 1.69
CA HIS A 141 -8.77 29.23 1.51
C HIS A 141 -8.50 29.96 2.84
N LYS A 142 -9.49 30.02 3.72
CA LYS A 142 -9.37 30.70 5.00
C LYS A 142 -8.29 30.08 5.91
N TYR A 143 -8.28 28.76 5.98
CA TYR A 143 -7.37 28.00 6.86
C TYR A 143 -6.13 27.47 6.14
N GLN A 144 -5.97 27.75 4.85
CA GLN A 144 -4.82 27.34 4.02
C GLN A 144 -4.64 25.81 4.00
N ILE A 145 -5.75 25.07 3.89
CA ILE A 145 -5.82 23.61 3.81
C ILE A 145 -6.44 23.25 2.46
N TYR A 146 -5.78 22.48 1.61
CA TYR A 146 -6.34 22.00 0.37
C TYR A 146 -7.41 20.94 0.62
N LEU A 147 -8.40 20.86 -0.27
CA LEU A 147 -9.40 19.80 -0.29
C LEU A 147 -8.97 18.69 -1.25
N HIS A 148 -9.23 17.45 -0.85
CA HIS A 148 -9.06 16.25 -1.66
C HIS A 148 -10.41 15.51 -1.69
N PRO A 149 -11.34 15.89 -2.59
CA PRO A 149 -12.67 15.30 -2.62
C PRO A 149 -12.67 13.90 -3.24
N SER A 150 -13.31 12.94 -2.57
CA SER A 150 -13.63 11.60 -3.07
C SER A 150 -15.07 11.59 -3.63
N LEU A 151 -15.25 11.24 -4.92
CA LEU A 151 -16.49 11.52 -5.64
C LEU A 151 -17.56 10.43 -5.49
N PHE A 152 -17.20 9.16 -5.68
CA PHE A 152 -18.15 8.05 -5.68
C PHE A 152 -17.77 7.07 -4.56
N ILE A 153 -18.40 7.27 -3.41
CA ILE A 153 -18.10 6.50 -2.22
C ILE A 153 -18.90 5.21 -2.20
N GLY A 154 -18.25 4.09 -1.96
CA GLY A 154 -18.87 2.78 -1.98
C GLY A 154 -19.04 2.09 -0.66
N GLY A 155 -18.08 2.16 0.20
CA GLY A 155 -18.04 1.30 1.37
C GLY A 155 -17.28 1.83 2.57
N GLU A 156 -17.29 3.11 2.77
CA GLU A 156 -16.58 3.71 3.86
C GLU A 156 -17.09 3.26 5.23
N VAL A 157 -16.20 3.23 6.21
CA VAL A 157 -16.47 2.71 7.56
C VAL A 157 -17.15 1.34 7.57
N GLY A 158 -16.86 0.51 6.54
CA GLY A 158 -17.40 -0.85 6.46
C GLY A 158 -18.87 -0.95 6.04
N GLU A 159 -19.49 0.13 5.59
CA GLU A 159 -20.90 0.15 5.20
C GLU A 159 -21.11 0.88 3.87
N ALA A 160 -21.97 0.31 3.03
CA ALA A 160 -22.31 0.83 1.69
C ALA A 160 -23.58 1.68 1.71
N TRP A 161 -23.67 2.69 2.49
CA TRP A 161 -24.94 3.42 2.58
C TRP A 161 -25.02 4.76 1.79
N TRP A 162 -23.95 5.12 1.07
CA TRP A 162 -23.98 6.30 0.18
C TRP A 162 -24.55 6.00 -1.18
N ASP A 163 -25.02 4.81 -1.39
CA ASP A 163 -25.60 4.38 -2.65
C ASP A 163 -26.82 5.24 -3.01
N VAL A 164 -26.95 5.54 -4.28
CA VAL A 164 -28.09 6.29 -4.78
C VAL A 164 -29.34 5.43 -4.78
N PRO A 165 -30.46 5.87 -4.15
CA PRO A 165 -31.68 5.06 -4.05
C PRO A 165 -32.26 4.65 -5.40
N TRP A 166 -32.04 5.45 -6.43
CA TRP A 166 -32.55 5.23 -7.78
C TRP A 166 -31.69 4.25 -8.60
N ARG A 167 -30.57 3.73 -8.06
CA ARG A 167 -29.78 2.66 -8.70
C ARG A 167 -30.60 1.39 -8.91
N LEU A 168 -31.47 1.04 -7.97
CA LEU A 168 -32.41 -0.08 -8.08
C LEU A 168 -31.73 -1.42 -8.41
N GLY A 169 -30.54 -1.69 -7.83
CA GLY A 169 -29.78 -2.92 -8.04
C GLY A 169 -29.01 -2.99 -9.38
N ARG A 170 -28.97 -1.91 -10.17
CA ARG A 170 -28.09 -1.84 -11.35
C ARG A 170 -26.63 -1.87 -10.92
N HIS A 171 -25.79 -2.48 -11.75
CA HIS A 171 -24.37 -2.60 -11.44
C HIS A 171 -23.64 -1.26 -11.65
N PRO A 172 -23.00 -0.66 -10.63
CA PRO A 172 -22.38 0.67 -10.74
C PRO A 172 -21.25 0.69 -11.78
N HIS A 173 -20.46 -0.37 -11.89
CA HIS A 173 -19.30 -0.41 -12.79
C HIS A 173 -19.59 -1.01 -14.18
N ALA A 174 -20.84 -1.41 -14.47
CA ALA A 174 -21.14 -2.11 -15.72
C ALA A 174 -22.43 -1.67 -16.40
N ASP A 175 -23.45 -1.20 -15.66
CA ASP A 175 -24.71 -0.73 -16.27
C ASP A 175 -24.49 0.56 -17.06
N ALA A 176 -24.91 0.56 -18.33
CA ALA A 176 -24.63 1.68 -19.23
C ALA A 176 -25.26 3.01 -18.78
N ASP A 177 -26.45 2.98 -18.13
CA ASP A 177 -27.07 4.17 -17.59
C ASP A 177 -26.33 4.66 -16.34
N MET A 178 -25.87 3.76 -15.47
CA MET A 178 -25.08 4.12 -14.30
C MET A 178 -23.79 4.80 -14.74
N LEU A 179 -22.98 4.14 -15.58
CA LEU A 179 -21.72 4.69 -16.12
C LEU A 179 -21.89 6.07 -16.75
N ARG A 180 -22.99 6.27 -17.52
CA ARG A 180 -23.31 7.56 -18.14
C ARG A 180 -23.63 8.63 -17.09
N LEU A 181 -24.39 8.29 -16.04
CA LEU A 181 -24.78 9.23 -14.98
C LEU A 181 -23.57 9.62 -14.13
N GLU A 182 -22.77 8.66 -13.74
CA GLU A 182 -21.51 8.88 -12.99
C GLU A 182 -20.54 9.75 -13.78
N SER A 183 -20.30 9.44 -15.04
CA SER A 183 -19.44 10.26 -15.92
C SER A 183 -19.99 11.68 -16.10
N ASN A 184 -21.32 11.87 -16.15
CA ASN A 184 -21.95 13.20 -16.24
C ASN A 184 -21.79 13.97 -14.90
N LEU A 185 -21.96 13.34 -13.76
CA LEU A 185 -21.73 13.97 -12.46
C LEU A 185 -20.26 14.36 -12.29
N ALA A 186 -19.31 13.49 -12.69
CA ALA A 186 -17.89 13.82 -12.73
C ALA A 186 -17.62 15.05 -13.63
N ALA A 187 -18.27 15.12 -14.79
CA ALA A 187 -18.19 16.30 -15.67
C ALA A 187 -18.77 17.56 -15.01
N GLU A 188 -19.80 17.43 -14.19
CA GLU A 188 -20.38 18.55 -13.45
C GLU A 188 -19.43 19.08 -12.37
N PHE A 189 -18.74 18.19 -11.62
CA PHE A 189 -17.66 18.59 -10.72
C PHE A 189 -16.54 19.30 -11.48
N GLY A 190 -16.07 18.73 -12.57
CA GLY A 190 -15.06 19.36 -13.42
C GLY A 190 -15.49 20.73 -13.93
N ARG A 191 -16.76 20.91 -14.34
CA ARG A 191 -17.29 22.18 -14.82
C ARG A 191 -17.33 23.27 -13.74
N HIS A 192 -17.66 22.89 -12.49
CA HIS A 192 -17.73 23.84 -11.36
C HIS A 192 -16.33 24.22 -10.84
N TYR A 193 -15.39 23.28 -10.78
CA TYR A 193 -14.15 23.43 -10.01
C TYR A 193 -12.86 23.34 -10.83
N ALA A 194 -12.92 23.32 -12.18
CA ALA A 194 -11.75 23.22 -13.06
C ALA A 194 -10.63 24.26 -12.78
N ASN A 195 -10.97 25.40 -12.20
CA ASN A 195 -10.04 26.49 -11.90
C ASN A 195 -9.98 26.79 -10.38
N GLU A 196 -10.45 25.88 -9.54
CA GLU A 196 -10.47 26.08 -8.10
C GLU A 196 -9.16 25.60 -7.45
N SER A 197 -8.33 26.54 -7.11
CA SER A 197 -6.99 26.25 -6.55
C SER A 197 -6.99 25.62 -5.16
N ALA A 198 -8.14 25.59 -4.48
CA ALA A 198 -8.24 24.89 -3.19
C ALA A 198 -8.34 23.36 -3.33
N ILE A 199 -8.63 22.84 -4.53
CA ILE A 199 -8.64 21.41 -4.79
C ILE A 199 -7.22 20.97 -5.17
N VAL A 200 -6.68 19.95 -4.48
CA VAL A 200 -5.32 19.43 -4.72
C VAL A 200 -5.31 18.32 -5.75
N ALA A 201 -6.32 17.46 -5.73
CA ALA A 201 -6.53 16.33 -6.63
C ALA A 201 -7.99 15.87 -6.55
N TRP A 202 -8.47 15.16 -7.56
CA TRP A 202 -9.74 14.43 -7.52
C TRP A 202 -9.47 12.97 -7.19
N ASP A 203 -10.11 12.49 -6.15
CA ASP A 203 -10.22 11.07 -5.88
C ASP A 203 -11.54 10.56 -6.49
N LEU A 204 -11.45 9.57 -7.36
CA LEU A 204 -12.65 9.08 -8.07
C LEU A 204 -13.59 8.32 -7.14
N THR A 205 -13.05 7.63 -6.16
CA THR A 205 -13.84 6.87 -5.19
C THR A 205 -12.97 6.53 -4.00
N ASP A 206 -13.59 6.36 -2.85
CA ASP A 206 -12.95 5.72 -1.72
C ASP A 206 -13.25 4.22 -1.73
N GLU A 207 -12.20 3.41 -1.61
CA GLU A 207 -12.28 1.95 -1.55
C GLU A 207 -13.38 1.38 -2.46
N PRO A 208 -13.15 1.25 -3.77
CA PRO A 208 -14.19 0.91 -4.74
C PRO A 208 -15.08 -0.25 -4.28
N PRO A 209 -16.41 -0.15 -4.39
CA PRO A 209 -17.33 -1.06 -3.73
C PRO A 209 -17.45 -2.43 -4.42
N PHE A 210 -16.33 -3.02 -4.87
CA PHE A 210 -16.35 -4.33 -5.52
C PHE A 210 -16.85 -5.44 -4.58
N TRP A 211 -16.58 -5.34 -3.28
CA TRP A 211 -17.10 -6.29 -2.28
C TRP A 211 -18.60 -6.15 -2.02
N ILE A 212 -19.22 -5.00 -2.34
CA ILE A 212 -20.64 -4.76 -2.16
C ILE A 212 -21.45 -5.34 -3.30
N VAL A 213 -20.95 -5.18 -4.51
CA VAL A 213 -21.51 -5.82 -5.70
C VAL A 213 -20.99 -7.26 -5.83
N GLY A 214 -20.22 -7.69 -4.84
CA GLY A 214 -19.66 -9.02 -4.76
C GLY A 214 -18.70 -9.29 -5.89
N ASP A 215 -18.58 -10.57 -6.26
CA ASP A 215 -17.71 -11.04 -7.34
C ASP A 215 -18.17 -10.58 -8.75
N GLN A 216 -19.00 -9.53 -8.83
CA GLN A 216 -19.58 -9.05 -10.10
C GLN A 216 -18.76 -7.95 -10.77
N THR A 217 -17.82 -7.29 -10.04
CA THR A 217 -16.91 -6.32 -10.64
C THR A 217 -15.64 -7.04 -11.08
N THR A 218 -15.36 -7.00 -12.38
CA THR A 218 -14.13 -7.54 -12.97
C THR A 218 -13.11 -6.43 -13.20
N ASP A 219 -11.84 -6.78 -13.42
CA ASP A 219 -10.79 -5.82 -13.78
C ASP A 219 -11.19 -5.02 -15.04
N ALA A 220 -11.78 -5.67 -16.04
CA ALA A 220 -12.26 -5.00 -17.24
C ALA A 220 -13.36 -3.97 -16.96
N MET A 221 -14.26 -4.25 -16.01
CA MET A 221 -15.27 -3.27 -15.56
C MET A 221 -14.62 -2.10 -14.83
N ALA A 222 -13.67 -2.35 -13.94
CA ALA A 222 -12.93 -1.35 -13.20
C ALA A 222 -12.12 -0.42 -14.13
N ILE A 223 -11.42 -0.99 -15.09
CA ILE A 223 -10.68 -0.25 -16.14
C ILE A 223 -11.63 0.65 -16.93
N ASN A 224 -12.75 0.10 -17.40
CA ASN A 224 -13.71 0.85 -18.19
C ASN A 224 -14.40 1.95 -17.36
N TRP A 225 -14.77 1.67 -16.13
CA TRP A 225 -15.35 2.65 -15.22
C TRP A 225 -14.37 3.80 -14.98
N THR A 226 -13.13 3.50 -14.58
CA THR A 226 -12.09 4.50 -14.34
C THR A 226 -11.90 5.40 -15.56
N HIS A 227 -11.77 4.81 -16.75
CA HIS A 227 -11.63 5.56 -18.00
C HIS A 227 -12.81 6.53 -18.21
N LEU A 228 -14.05 6.05 -18.08
CA LEU A 228 -15.25 6.87 -18.32
C LEU A 228 -15.41 8.00 -17.30
N ILE A 229 -15.07 7.77 -16.03
CA ILE A 229 -15.16 8.80 -15.00
C ILE A 229 -14.06 9.86 -15.21
N VAL A 230 -12.85 9.43 -15.52
CA VAL A 230 -11.75 10.34 -15.89
C VAL A 230 -12.12 11.19 -17.10
N ASP A 231 -12.68 10.60 -18.15
CA ASP A 231 -13.15 11.34 -19.34
C ASP A 231 -14.24 12.36 -18.96
N GLY A 232 -15.13 12.02 -18.04
CA GLY A 232 -16.12 12.93 -17.50
C GLY A 232 -15.49 14.17 -16.87
N LEU A 233 -14.59 13.99 -15.91
CA LEU A 233 -13.84 15.09 -15.27
C LEU A 233 -13.03 15.88 -16.29
N ARG A 234 -12.27 15.20 -17.13
CA ARG A 234 -11.35 15.79 -18.12
C ARG A 234 -12.06 16.55 -19.24
N LYS A 235 -13.39 16.43 -19.35
CA LYS A 235 -14.16 17.27 -20.25
C LYS A 235 -13.99 18.76 -19.96
N TYR A 236 -13.88 19.13 -18.69
CA TYR A 236 -13.76 20.52 -18.24
C TYR A 236 -12.47 20.77 -17.45
N ASP A 237 -12.07 19.84 -16.58
CA ASP A 237 -10.90 19.98 -15.75
C ASP A 237 -9.67 19.31 -16.39
N LYS A 238 -8.66 20.11 -16.73
CA LYS A 238 -7.42 19.67 -17.35
C LYS A 238 -6.22 19.80 -16.42
N LEU A 239 -6.43 20.31 -15.19
CA LEU A 239 -5.35 20.75 -14.32
C LEU A 239 -5.17 19.83 -13.10
N HIS A 240 -6.26 19.52 -12.40
CA HIS A 240 -6.14 18.77 -11.14
C HIS A 240 -5.72 17.33 -11.39
N PRO A 241 -4.76 16.80 -10.63
CA PRO A 241 -4.41 15.38 -10.65
C PRO A 241 -5.61 14.49 -10.30
N ILE A 242 -5.60 13.26 -10.81
CA ILE A 242 -6.62 12.25 -10.55
C ILE A 242 -6.00 11.03 -9.91
N VAL A 243 -6.68 10.51 -8.89
CA VAL A 243 -6.35 9.26 -8.16
C VAL A 243 -7.61 8.40 -8.03
N VAL A 244 -7.44 7.12 -7.79
CA VAL A 244 -8.48 6.20 -7.29
C VAL A 244 -8.06 5.77 -5.91
N GLY A 245 -8.89 6.00 -4.89
CA GLY A 245 -8.67 5.53 -3.53
C GLY A 245 -8.82 4.02 -3.45
N THR A 246 -7.70 3.30 -3.42
CA THR A 246 -7.67 1.84 -3.39
C THR A 246 -7.41 1.30 -1.99
N SER A 247 -7.94 0.12 -1.69
CA SER A 247 -7.94 -0.52 -0.38
C SER A 247 -7.16 -1.84 -0.42
N GLY A 248 -5.84 -1.78 -0.54
CA GLY A 248 -5.00 -2.99 -0.45
C GLY A 248 -5.10 -3.94 -1.64
N GLN A 249 -5.65 -3.53 -2.78
CA GLN A 249 -5.70 -4.36 -4.00
C GLN A 249 -4.31 -4.79 -4.48
N GLU A 250 -3.29 -4.03 -4.13
CA GLU A 250 -1.90 -4.32 -4.46
C GLU A 250 -1.37 -5.58 -3.75
N ILE A 251 -1.85 -5.85 -2.54
CA ILE A 251 -1.42 -7.00 -1.72
C ILE A 251 -2.39 -8.17 -1.77
N ASP A 252 -3.61 -7.91 -2.23
CA ASP A 252 -4.63 -8.91 -2.53
C ASP A 252 -4.83 -9.01 -4.05
N HIS A 253 -5.87 -9.66 -4.48
CA HIS A 253 -6.32 -9.64 -5.87
C HIS A 253 -7.73 -9.02 -5.94
N GLY A 254 -8.11 -8.60 -7.10
CA GLY A 254 -9.39 -7.96 -7.34
C GLY A 254 -9.26 -6.75 -8.27
N PRO A 255 -10.35 -6.13 -8.60
CA PRO A 255 -10.39 -4.99 -9.53
C PRO A 255 -9.74 -3.73 -8.92
N PHE A 256 -9.44 -2.76 -9.77
CA PHE A 256 -8.85 -1.47 -9.43
C PHE A 256 -7.39 -1.52 -8.96
N ARG A 257 -6.61 -2.51 -9.37
CA ARG A 257 -5.17 -2.52 -9.10
C ARG A 257 -4.46 -1.36 -9.76
N ALA A 258 -3.32 -0.96 -9.20
CA ALA A 258 -2.48 0.10 -9.75
C ALA A 258 -2.13 -0.16 -11.23
N ASP A 259 -1.82 -1.40 -11.61
CA ASP A 259 -1.51 -1.78 -12.98
C ASP A 259 -2.69 -1.60 -13.94
N ASP A 260 -3.93 -1.81 -13.49
CA ASP A 260 -5.15 -1.65 -14.29
C ASP A 260 -5.50 -0.18 -14.54
N ILE A 261 -5.41 0.62 -13.49
CA ILE A 261 -5.83 2.04 -13.55
C ILE A 261 -4.72 2.98 -14.04
N SER A 262 -3.47 2.51 -14.07
CA SER A 262 -2.28 3.29 -14.47
C SER A 262 -2.46 4.15 -15.73
N PRO A 263 -3.12 3.70 -16.81
CA PRO A 263 -3.27 4.51 -18.02
C PRO A 263 -4.16 5.76 -17.85
N PHE A 264 -4.91 5.86 -16.76
CA PHE A 264 -5.97 6.86 -16.61
C PHE A 264 -5.75 7.84 -15.47
N VAL A 265 -4.91 7.51 -14.50
CA VAL A 265 -4.67 8.32 -13.30
C VAL A 265 -3.31 9.02 -13.34
N ASP A 266 -3.11 10.01 -12.50
CA ASP A 266 -1.86 10.77 -12.41
C ASP A 266 -0.97 10.32 -11.23
N LEU A 267 -1.57 9.71 -10.23
CA LEU A 267 -0.90 9.13 -9.05
C LEU A 267 -1.71 7.95 -8.53
N PHE A 268 -1.05 7.12 -7.70
CA PHE A 268 -1.70 6.04 -6.96
C PHE A 268 -1.89 6.40 -5.50
N SER A 269 -2.79 5.70 -4.84
CA SER A 269 -2.98 5.72 -3.40
C SER A 269 -2.78 4.33 -2.81
N VAL A 270 -2.48 4.27 -1.51
CA VAL A 270 -2.46 3.05 -0.72
C VAL A 270 -3.13 3.28 0.63
N HIS A 271 -3.82 2.24 1.11
CA HIS A 271 -4.45 2.19 2.43
C HIS A 271 -3.79 1.08 3.28
N PRO A 272 -2.58 1.28 3.81
CA PRO A 272 -1.78 0.22 4.45
C PRO A 272 -2.29 -0.14 5.86
N PHE A 273 -3.50 -0.65 5.95
CA PHE A 273 -4.07 -1.18 7.19
C PHE A 273 -3.59 -2.60 7.47
N THR A 274 -2.40 -2.75 8.03
CA THR A 274 -1.80 -4.08 8.29
C THR A 274 -2.68 -4.98 9.16
N LEU A 275 -3.55 -4.39 9.99
CA LEU A 275 -4.49 -5.12 10.83
C LEU A 275 -5.62 -5.84 10.03
N TYR A 276 -5.89 -5.41 8.80
CA TYR A 276 -6.87 -6.06 7.91
C TYR A 276 -6.25 -7.06 6.94
N ALA A 277 -4.93 -7.24 6.98
CA ALA A 277 -4.20 -8.23 6.22
C ALA A 277 -3.44 -9.21 7.15
N PRO A 278 -4.13 -9.96 8.04
CA PRO A 278 -3.47 -10.79 9.06
C PRO A 278 -2.65 -11.94 8.48
N ASP A 279 -2.91 -12.33 7.25
CA ASP A 279 -2.15 -13.38 6.56
C ASP A 279 -0.76 -12.89 6.13
N LEU A 280 -0.60 -11.59 5.89
CA LEU A 280 0.69 -10.95 5.62
C LEU A 280 1.34 -10.42 6.89
N PHE A 281 0.54 -9.92 7.82
CA PHE A 281 0.96 -9.29 9.05
C PHE A 281 0.42 -10.04 10.28
N PRO A 282 0.86 -11.29 10.53
CA PRO A 282 0.37 -12.11 11.65
C PRO A 282 0.93 -11.68 13.01
N ASP A 283 1.35 -10.43 13.15
CA ASP A 283 2.08 -9.90 14.31
C ASP A 283 1.19 -8.96 15.15
N ALA A 284 1.71 -8.53 16.28
CA ALA A 284 1.13 -7.41 17.01
C ALA A 284 1.16 -6.14 16.15
N LEU A 285 0.17 -5.24 16.33
CA LEU A 285 0.10 -3.97 15.59
C LEU A 285 1.46 -3.25 15.58
N LEU A 286 2.03 -3.02 16.76
CA LEU A 286 3.35 -2.41 16.90
C LEU A 286 4.42 -3.49 16.96
N SER A 287 4.89 -3.87 15.80
CA SER A 287 5.92 -4.89 15.55
C SER A 287 6.85 -4.45 14.43
N ALA A 288 7.98 -5.13 14.29
CA ALA A 288 8.91 -4.85 13.20
C ALA A 288 8.22 -4.99 11.83
N ARG A 289 7.50 -6.11 11.58
CA ARG A 289 6.80 -6.34 10.30
C ARG A 289 5.67 -5.34 10.07
N GLY A 290 4.81 -5.12 11.07
CA GLY A 290 3.66 -4.23 10.95
C GLY A 290 4.04 -2.80 10.59
N THR A 291 5.17 -2.30 11.09
CA THR A 291 5.63 -0.93 10.81
C THR A 291 6.29 -0.74 9.43
N TYR A 292 6.55 -1.82 8.67
CA TYR A 292 6.95 -1.76 7.26
C TYR A 292 5.77 -1.71 6.27
N GLY A 293 4.53 -1.85 6.74
CA GLY A 293 3.35 -1.97 5.86
C GLY A 293 3.26 -0.85 4.81
N ALA A 294 3.29 0.40 5.24
CA ALA A 294 3.21 1.54 4.32
C ALA A 294 4.35 1.55 3.29
N ALA A 295 5.59 1.30 3.71
CA ALA A 295 6.73 1.27 2.79
C ALA A 295 6.62 0.15 1.76
N PHE A 296 6.10 -1.00 2.17
CA PHE A 296 5.89 -2.15 1.29
C PHE A 296 4.85 -1.85 0.22
N GLU A 297 3.65 -1.39 0.61
CA GLU A 297 2.57 -1.12 -0.33
C GLU A 297 2.91 0.03 -1.28
N ILE A 298 3.58 1.09 -0.80
CA ILE A 298 4.07 2.17 -1.66
C ILE A 298 5.05 1.62 -2.71
N ALA A 299 6.06 0.85 -2.30
CA ALA A 299 7.05 0.31 -3.22
C ALA A 299 6.41 -0.65 -4.23
N LEU A 300 5.42 -1.44 -3.81
CA LEU A 300 4.69 -2.38 -4.67
C LEU A 300 3.87 -1.63 -5.74
N SER A 301 3.10 -0.60 -5.33
CA SER A 301 2.28 0.20 -6.24
C SER A 301 3.12 1.06 -7.19
N GLN A 302 4.27 1.59 -6.74
CA GLN A 302 5.22 2.32 -7.61
C GLN A 302 5.71 1.47 -8.79
N GLY A 303 5.70 0.14 -8.65
CA GLY A 303 6.03 -0.78 -9.73
C GLY A 303 5.14 -0.64 -10.98
N ALA A 304 3.93 -0.10 -10.84
CA ALA A 304 3.00 0.20 -11.93
C ALA A 304 3.25 1.57 -12.60
N GLY A 305 4.19 2.40 -12.11
CA GLY A 305 4.78 3.50 -12.87
C GLY A 305 4.37 4.91 -12.50
N HIS A 306 3.53 5.12 -11.48
CA HIS A 306 3.17 6.47 -11.00
C HIS A 306 3.68 6.74 -9.57
N PRO A 307 3.78 8.02 -9.14
CA PRO A 307 4.00 8.36 -7.74
C PRO A 307 2.82 7.88 -6.88
N VAL A 308 3.11 7.57 -5.63
CA VAL A 308 2.14 6.99 -4.67
C VAL A 308 2.04 7.88 -3.45
N MET A 309 0.82 8.08 -2.92
CA MET A 309 0.59 8.69 -1.62
C MET A 309 -0.06 7.70 -0.65
N ILE A 310 0.22 7.84 0.62
CA ILE A 310 -0.60 7.23 1.66
C ILE A 310 -1.91 8.01 1.70
N HIS A 311 -3.02 7.33 1.44
CA HIS A 311 -4.33 7.92 1.32
C HIS A 311 -5.18 7.70 2.56
N GLU A 312 -4.95 6.57 3.23
CA GLU A 312 -5.41 6.25 4.57
C GLU A 312 -4.41 5.35 5.28
N MET A 313 -4.31 5.47 6.57
CA MET A 313 -3.64 4.52 7.46
C MET A 313 -4.00 4.83 8.91
N GLY A 314 -3.82 3.85 9.77
CA GLY A 314 -4.05 4.07 11.20
C GLY A 314 -4.42 2.81 11.96
N ALA A 315 -4.87 3.01 13.19
CA ALA A 315 -5.46 1.99 14.05
C ALA A 315 -6.40 2.63 15.08
N SER A 316 -7.43 1.87 15.47
CA SER A 316 -8.45 2.38 16.39
C SER A 316 -8.03 2.31 17.85
N THR A 317 -8.25 3.40 18.59
CA THR A 317 -8.10 3.40 20.05
C THR A 317 -9.23 2.69 20.80
N ALA A 318 -10.25 2.23 20.08
CA ALA A 318 -11.22 1.26 20.60
C ALA A 318 -10.64 -0.17 20.69
N GLN A 319 -9.55 -0.45 19.97
CA GLN A 319 -8.88 -1.76 19.95
C GLN A 319 -7.50 -1.73 20.63
N PHE A 320 -6.77 -0.61 20.52
CA PHE A 320 -5.38 -0.48 20.96
C PHE A 320 -5.19 0.75 21.86
N SER A 321 -4.14 0.76 22.68
CA SER A 321 -3.86 1.97 23.49
C SER A 321 -3.46 3.15 22.61
N PRO A 322 -3.84 4.39 23.00
CA PRO A 322 -3.51 5.58 22.20
C PRO A 322 -2.01 5.77 21.95
N GLU A 323 -1.15 5.35 22.88
CA GLU A 323 0.30 5.44 22.74
C GLU A 323 0.84 4.45 21.71
N ARG A 324 0.25 3.23 21.63
CA ARG A 324 0.61 2.25 20.61
C ARG A 324 0.19 2.68 19.21
N VAL A 325 -1.02 3.22 19.09
CA VAL A 325 -1.51 3.78 17.82
C VAL A 325 -0.57 4.91 17.36
N ALA A 326 -0.25 5.85 18.23
CA ALA A 326 0.63 6.97 17.89
C ALA A 326 2.05 6.51 17.48
N ALA A 327 2.61 5.49 18.13
CA ALA A 327 3.92 4.96 17.77
C ALA A 327 3.89 4.19 16.44
N TYR A 328 2.84 3.42 16.17
CA TYR A 328 2.62 2.69 14.95
C TYR A 328 2.48 3.65 13.75
N ASP A 329 1.58 4.62 13.84
CA ASP A 329 1.36 5.60 12.77
C ASP A 329 2.61 6.46 12.52
N ARG A 330 3.32 6.86 13.59
CA ARG A 330 4.59 7.57 13.45
C ARG A 330 5.60 6.76 12.62
N ALA A 331 5.84 5.49 12.98
CA ALA A 331 6.79 4.65 12.25
C ALA A 331 6.39 4.50 10.79
N GLN A 332 5.11 4.25 10.50
CA GLN A 332 4.60 4.12 9.14
C GLN A 332 4.67 5.42 8.33
N MET A 333 4.34 6.59 8.90
CA MET A 333 4.48 7.89 8.23
C MET A 333 5.92 8.13 7.75
N TYR A 334 6.91 7.86 8.61
CA TYR A 334 8.32 8.08 8.23
C TYR A 334 8.85 6.99 7.31
N SER A 335 8.45 5.74 7.47
CA SER A 335 8.83 4.63 6.57
C SER A 335 8.21 4.83 5.18
N GLY A 336 6.94 5.24 5.11
CA GLY A 336 6.27 5.61 3.86
C GLY A 336 6.93 6.80 3.16
N LEU A 337 7.29 7.85 3.90
CA LEU A 337 8.08 8.96 3.36
C LEU A 337 9.42 8.47 2.78
N GLY A 338 10.10 7.57 3.50
CA GLY A 338 11.34 6.94 3.07
C GLY A 338 11.19 6.08 1.82
N ALA A 339 10.07 5.42 1.65
CA ALA A 339 9.73 4.66 0.46
C ALA A 339 9.34 5.54 -0.75
N GLY A 340 9.17 6.85 -0.53
CA GLY A 340 8.87 7.81 -1.58
C GLY A 340 7.40 8.18 -1.69
N SER A 341 6.63 8.07 -0.61
CA SER A 341 5.28 8.66 -0.58
C SER A 341 5.33 10.14 -0.89
N ILE A 342 4.41 10.61 -1.75
CA ILE A 342 4.30 12.02 -2.15
C ILE A 342 3.26 12.79 -1.35
N GLY A 343 2.54 12.13 -0.46
CA GLY A 343 1.56 12.71 0.46
C GLY A 343 1.21 11.72 1.55
N VAL A 344 0.63 12.21 2.63
CA VAL A 344 0.18 11.39 3.77
C VAL A 344 -1.17 11.90 4.27
N ASP A 345 -2.20 11.09 4.11
CA ASP A 345 -3.48 11.24 4.78
C ASP A 345 -3.69 10.09 5.78
N LEU A 346 -4.25 10.39 6.94
CA LEU A 346 -4.55 9.41 7.99
C LEU A 346 -6.06 9.14 8.05
N TRP A 347 -6.43 7.95 8.40
CA TRP A 347 -7.76 7.61 8.86
C TRP A 347 -7.79 7.67 10.39
N CYS A 348 -8.42 8.65 11.07
CA CYS A 348 -9.05 9.83 10.51
C CYS A 348 -8.81 11.04 11.43
N TYR A 349 -9.45 12.18 11.16
CA TYR A 349 -9.26 13.41 11.93
C TYR A 349 -9.77 13.29 13.37
N THR A 350 -10.99 12.77 13.59
CA THR A 350 -11.64 12.80 14.92
C THR A 350 -12.42 11.51 15.21
N ASP A 351 -12.51 11.15 16.50
CA ASP A 351 -13.40 10.07 16.96
C ASP A 351 -14.86 10.43 16.72
N ALA A 352 -15.71 9.41 16.57
CA ALA A 352 -17.16 9.60 16.51
C ALA A 352 -17.72 10.06 17.87
N ALA A 353 -18.66 10.99 17.86
CA ALA A 353 -19.35 11.42 19.07
C ALA A 353 -20.28 10.30 19.60
N PRO A 354 -20.45 10.19 20.94
CA PRO A 354 -21.26 9.12 21.52
C PRO A 354 -22.70 9.02 20.99
N GLU A 355 -23.28 10.16 20.57
CA GLU A 355 -24.60 10.20 19.95
C GLU A 355 -24.68 9.51 18.57
N GLN A 356 -23.52 9.19 17.94
CA GLN A 356 -23.46 8.44 16.70
C GLN A 356 -23.44 6.92 16.92
N PHE A 357 -23.13 6.43 18.14
CA PHE A 357 -22.94 5.00 18.40
C PHE A 357 -24.18 4.14 18.20
N HIS A 358 -25.38 4.73 18.16
CA HIS A 358 -26.62 4.02 17.86
C HIS A 358 -27.01 4.09 16.38
N LYS A 359 -26.24 4.76 15.55
CA LYS A 359 -26.42 4.84 14.10
C LYS A 359 -25.43 3.92 13.38
N VAL A 360 -25.79 3.41 12.22
CA VAL A 360 -24.83 2.76 11.34
C VAL A 360 -23.84 3.80 10.78
N PRO A 361 -22.57 3.46 10.58
CA PRO A 361 -21.95 2.15 10.75
C PRO A 361 -21.57 1.82 12.20
N TYR A 362 -21.35 2.80 13.04
CA TYR A 362 -20.79 2.64 14.40
C TYR A 362 -21.54 1.62 15.27
N LEU A 363 -22.85 1.50 15.07
CA LEU A 363 -23.68 0.48 15.75
C LEU A 363 -23.19 -0.95 15.48
N ARG A 364 -22.62 -1.21 14.29
CA ARG A 364 -22.17 -2.54 13.86
C ARG A 364 -20.65 -2.69 13.87
N THR A 365 -19.93 -1.59 13.73
CA THR A 365 -18.47 -1.52 13.60
C THR A 365 -17.88 -0.68 14.75
N PRO A 366 -17.86 -1.20 16.00
CA PRO A 366 -17.45 -0.42 17.16
C PRO A 366 -16.00 0.07 17.09
N GLN A 367 -15.12 -0.57 16.32
CA GLN A 367 -13.76 -0.09 16.08
C GLN A 367 -13.74 1.27 15.37
N GLU A 368 -14.75 1.59 14.55
CA GLU A 368 -14.82 2.85 13.81
C GLU A 368 -15.05 4.07 14.73
N THR A 369 -15.42 3.85 15.97
CA THR A 369 -15.65 4.95 16.93
C THR A 369 -14.38 5.64 17.42
N GLY A 370 -13.21 5.04 17.24
CA GLY A 370 -11.97 5.45 17.91
C GLY A 370 -10.74 5.67 16.99
N TRP A 371 -10.90 5.84 15.69
CA TRP A 371 -9.80 6.06 14.76
C TRP A 371 -9.21 7.46 14.78
N GLY A 372 -9.93 8.42 15.31
CA GLY A 372 -9.55 9.82 15.30
C GLY A 372 -8.19 10.10 15.94
N MET A 373 -7.45 11.05 15.37
CA MET A 373 -6.28 11.63 16.04
C MET A 373 -6.68 12.60 17.17
N THR A 374 -7.91 13.10 17.13
CA THR A 374 -8.52 13.85 18.24
C THR A 374 -9.73 13.11 18.80
N THR A 375 -10.14 13.43 20.01
CA THR A 375 -11.44 13.03 20.54
C THR A 375 -12.56 13.79 19.82
N TRP A 376 -13.79 13.31 19.95
CA TRP A 376 -14.98 13.93 19.35
C TRP A 376 -15.19 15.40 19.76
N ASP A 377 -14.66 15.81 20.90
CA ASP A 377 -14.68 17.20 21.42
C ASP A 377 -13.36 17.95 21.13
N ARG A 378 -12.58 17.49 20.15
CA ARG A 378 -11.35 18.10 19.62
C ARG A 378 -10.16 18.12 20.58
N GLN A 379 -10.10 17.25 21.59
CA GLN A 379 -8.90 17.12 22.42
C GLN A 379 -7.83 16.28 21.71
N ASP A 380 -6.57 16.68 21.84
CA ASP A 380 -5.43 16.00 21.22
C ASP A 380 -5.19 14.62 21.85
N LYS A 381 -5.34 13.56 21.08
CA LYS A 381 -4.80 12.23 21.41
C LYS A 381 -3.28 12.20 21.18
N PRO A 382 -2.54 11.18 21.66
CA PRO A 382 -1.11 11.07 21.39
C PRO A 382 -0.77 11.16 19.89
N LEU A 383 -1.59 10.59 19.02
CA LEU A 383 -1.42 10.65 17.56
C LEU A 383 -1.44 12.09 17.03
N ALA A 384 -2.32 12.95 17.50
CA ALA A 384 -2.37 14.35 17.06
C ALA A 384 -1.03 15.07 17.29
N ARG A 385 -0.35 14.78 18.41
CA ARG A 385 0.97 15.38 18.72
C ARG A 385 2.06 14.84 17.79
N GLU A 386 2.07 13.54 17.50
CA GLU A 386 3.03 12.94 16.55
C GLU A 386 2.77 13.43 15.12
N PHE A 387 1.52 13.51 14.70
CA PHE A 387 1.14 14.07 13.40
C PHE A 387 1.60 15.53 13.27
N LYS A 388 1.33 16.39 14.26
CA LYS A 388 1.77 17.79 14.28
C LYS A 388 3.30 17.89 14.15
N LYS A 389 4.03 17.07 14.91
CA LYS A 389 5.50 16.99 14.83
C LYS A 389 5.97 16.56 13.45
N PHE A 390 5.34 15.54 12.85
CA PHE A 390 5.64 15.07 11.49
C PHE A 390 5.38 16.18 10.48
N SER A 391 4.18 16.77 10.45
CA SER A 391 3.81 17.85 9.54
C SER A 391 4.79 19.04 9.62
N GLN A 392 5.13 19.48 10.81
CA GLN A 392 6.11 20.55 11.03
C GLN A 392 7.51 20.17 10.54
N THR A 393 7.91 18.91 10.70
CA THR A 393 9.22 18.42 10.26
C THR A 393 9.28 18.37 8.73
N VAL A 394 8.27 17.77 8.06
CA VAL A 394 8.28 17.64 6.60
C VAL A 394 8.07 18.97 5.88
N SER A 395 7.38 19.94 6.50
CA SER A 395 7.23 21.30 5.95
C SER A 395 8.55 22.05 5.82
N ARG A 396 9.61 21.61 6.51
CA ARG A 396 10.98 22.18 6.43
C ARG A 396 11.83 21.56 5.35
N LEU A 397 11.39 20.44 4.74
CA LEU A 397 12.17 19.78 3.71
C LEU A 397 12.11 20.59 2.41
N ASP A 398 13.27 20.89 1.88
CA ASP A 398 13.39 21.37 0.52
C ASP A 398 13.59 20.18 -0.43
N LEU A 399 12.50 19.76 -1.07
CA LEU A 399 12.49 18.62 -1.98
C LEU A 399 12.93 18.96 -3.41
N THR A 400 13.33 20.22 -3.67
CA THR A 400 13.71 20.68 -5.00
C THR A 400 14.92 19.90 -5.52
N GLY A 401 14.76 19.24 -6.65
CA GLY A 401 15.81 18.44 -7.30
C GLY A 401 16.17 17.14 -6.56
N LEU A 402 15.38 16.74 -5.56
CA LEU A 402 15.56 15.47 -4.86
C LEU A 402 14.61 14.41 -5.42
N ALA A 403 15.05 13.17 -5.39
CA ALA A 403 14.25 11.99 -5.69
C ALA A 403 14.63 10.84 -4.75
N PRO A 404 13.75 9.86 -4.53
CA PRO A 404 14.12 8.61 -3.88
C PRO A 404 15.31 7.97 -4.59
N ALA A 405 16.25 7.43 -3.83
CA ALA A 405 17.40 6.75 -4.42
C ALA A 405 16.95 5.48 -5.16
N PRO A 406 17.56 5.14 -6.31
CA PRO A 406 17.22 3.94 -7.08
C PRO A 406 17.36 2.67 -6.25
N ALA A 407 16.49 1.68 -6.52
CA ALA A 407 16.57 0.37 -5.90
C ALA A 407 17.81 -0.41 -6.40
N GLU A 408 18.47 -1.09 -5.46
CA GLU A 408 19.58 -2.00 -5.74
C GLU A 408 19.11 -3.43 -6.02
N ILE A 409 17.95 -3.82 -5.46
CA ILE A 409 17.35 -5.13 -5.69
C ILE A 409 15.90 -5.00 -6.15
N GLY A 410 15.54 -5.67 -7.24
CA GLY A 410 14.16 -5.81 -7.70
C GLY A 410 13.56 -7.14 -7.23
N ILE A 411 12.46 -7.10 -6.52
CA ILE A 411 11.64 -8.29 -6.20
C ILE A 411 10.63 -8.42 -7.31
N VAL A 412 10.80 -9.43 -8.17
CA VAL A 412 10.00 -9.57 -9.40
C VAL A 412 8.58 -10.00 -9.07
N ILE A 413 7.61 -9.23 -9.56
CA ILE A 413 6.18 -9.56 -9.49
C ILE A 413 5.75 -10.22 -10.80
N PRO A 414 5.14 -11.42 -10.75
CA PRO A 414 4.61 -12.10 -11.93
C PRO A 414 3.58 -11.24 -12.68
N ASP A 415 3.55 -11.36 -13.99
CA ASP A 415 2.62 -10.58 -14.83
C ASP A 415 1.16 -10.97 -14.57
N GLU A 416 0.88 -12.24 -14.40
CA GLU A 416 -0.46 -12.74 -14.09
C GLU A 416 -0.97 -12.24 -12.71
N TRP A 417 -0.08 -11.94 -11.78
CA TRP A 417 -0.47 -11.28 -10.54
C TRP A 417 -0.84 -9.82 -10.78
N ALA A 418 -0.02 -9.10 -11.54
CA ALA A 418 -0.22 -7.67 -11.78
C ALA A 418 -1.38 -7.40 -12.73
N LYS A 419 -1.63 -8.30 -13.69
CA LYS A 419 -2.64 -8.17 -14.74
C LYS A 419 -3.43 -9.47 -14.93
N PRO A 420 -4.25 -9.89 -13.98
CA PRO A 420 -4.96 -11.17 -14.06
C PRO A 420 -6.01 -11.22 -15.16
N HIS A 421 -6.41 -10.07 -15.72
CA HIS A 421 -7.31 -9.97 -16.89
C HIS A 421 -6.66 -10.40 -18.22
N GLY A 422 -5.36 -10.70 -18.21
CA GLY A 422 -4.65 -11.26 -19.37
C GLY A 422 -4.25 -10.22 -20.42
N ASP A 423 -3.16 -9.49 -20.19
CA ASP A 423 -2.51 -8.72 -21.24
C ASP A 423 -1.57 -9.65 -22.08
N PHE A 424 -2.08 -10.18 -23.18
CA PHE A 424 -1.31 -11.05 -24.07
C PHE A 424 -0.59 -10.30 -25.20
N SER A 425 -0.52 -8.98 -25.17
CA SER A 425 0.12 -8.20 -26.22
C SER A 425 1.59 -8.56 -26.42
N HIS A 426 2.29 -8.89 -25.34
CA HIS A 426 3.70 -9.30 -25.37
C HIS A 426 3.91 -10.71 -25.97
N PHE A 427 2.88 -11.53 -26.11
CA PHE A 427 2.94 -12.79 -26.85
C PHE A 427 2.64 -12.62 -28.34
N GLY A 428 2.40 -11.40 -28.83
CA GLY A 428 1.99 -11.13 -30.20
C GLY A 428 0.53 -11.55 -30.50
N LEU A 429 -0.24 -11.81 -29.47
CA LEU A 429 -1.67 -12.11 -29.57
C LEU A 429 -2.46 -10.81 -29.53
N THR A 430 -3.10 -10.47 -30.61
CA THR A 430 -3.95 -9.28 -30.72
C THR A 430 -5.40 -9.69 -30.84
N GLY A 431 -6.22 -9.18 -29.93
CA GLY A 431 -7.66 -9.34 -30.01
C GLY A 431 -8.26 -10.13 -28.86
N PRO A 432 -9.55 -9.87 -28.58
CA PRO A 432 -10.25 -10.52 -27.49
C PRO A 432 -10.37 -12.01 -27.74
N ALA A 433 -10.25 -12.79 -26.70
CA ALA A 433 -10.57 -14.21 -26.67
C ALA A 433 -9.68 -15.14 -27.50
N SER A 434 -8.43 -14.78 -27.74
CA SER A 434 -7.48 -15.76 -28.25
C SER A 434 -7.31 -16.94 -27.29
N ILE A 435 -7.55 -16.73 -25.99
CA ILE A 435 -7.47 -17.75 -24.97
C ILE A 435 -8.62 -17.54 -23.95
N PRO A 436 -9.85 -17.97 -24.26
CA PRO A 436 -11.02 -17.77 -23.42
C PRO A 436 -10.86 -18.33 -21.99
N TYR A 437 -10.00 -19.27 -21.82
CA TYR A 437 -9.74 -19.95 -20.58
C TYR A 437 -8.90 -19.10 -19.59
N LEU A 438 -8.07 -18.21 -20.10
CA LEU A 438 -7.29 -17.31 -19.23
C LEU A 438 -8.11 -16.09 -18.76
N SER A 439 -9.08 -15.65 -19.55
CA SER A 439 -9.99 -14.59 -19.12
C SER A 439 -10.95 -15.01 -17.99
N THR A 440 -10.95 -16.28 -17.63
CA THR A 440 -11.79 -16.81 -16.55
C THR A 440 -11.08 -16.82 -15.18
N GLN A 441 -9.88 -16.28 -15.10
CA GLN A 441 -9.06 -16.35 -13.89
C GLN A 441 -9.29 -15.19 -12.94
N ASP A 442 -9.98 -14.15 -13.39
CA ASP A 442 -10.37 -13.00 -12.59
C ASP A 442 -11.49 -13.30 -11.58
N GLY A 443 -11.65 -14.51 -11.13
CA GLY A 443 -12.74 -14.90 -10.27
C GLY A 443 -14.05 -15.21 -10.96
N ASP A 444 -14.17 -14.84 -12.21
CA ASP A 444 -15.39 -15.04 -13.03
C ASP A 444 -15.39 -16.36 -13.78
N ALA A 445 -14.39 -17.15 -13.56
CA ALA A 445 -14.09 -18.35 -14.33
C ALA A 445 -15.25 -19.33 -14.38
N MET A 446 -16.02 -19.41 -13.33
CA MET A 446 -17.17 -20.29 -13.25
C MET A 446 -18.31 -19.57 -12.54
N PRO A 447 -19.46 -19.38 -13.17
CA PRO A 447 -20.64 -18.86 -12.48
C PRO A 447 -20.91 -19.66 -11.21
N GLY A 448 -20.79 -19.00 -10.05
CA GLY A 448 -21.03 -19.61 -8.73
C GLY A 448 -19.80 -20.18 -8.03
N GLN A 449 -18.60 -20.11 -8.58
CA GLN A 449 -17.37 -20.31 -7.80
C GLN A 449 -16.92 -18.92 -7.26
N ARG A 450 -17.01 -18.77 -5.95
CA ARG A 450 -16.28 -17.70 -5.28
C ARG A 450 -14.80 -17.99 -5.41
N GLN A 451 -14.05 -17.08 -5.95
CA GLN A 451 -12.62 -17.06 -5.67
C GLN A 451 -12.45 -16.77 -4.18
N PRO A 452 -11.64 -17.52 -3.45
CA PRO A 452 -11.19 -17.07 -2.16
C PRO A 452 -10.43 -15.76 -2.38
N THR A 453 -10.74 -14.74 -1.61
CA THR A 453 -10.04 -13.45 -1.59
C THR A 453 -8.53 -13.61 -1.37
N PHE A 454 -8.10 -14.70 -0.76
CA PHE A 454 -6.71 -15.14 -0.68
C PHE A 454 -6.61 -16.61 -1.06
N SER A 455 -6.01 -16.89 -2.18
CA SER A 455 -5.55 -18.24 -2.45
C SER A 455 -4.26 -18.52 -1.69
N ASN A 456 -4.00 -19.78 -1.37
CA ASN A 456 -2.75 -20.16 -0.72
C ASN A 456 -1.51 -19.74 -1.54
N ALA A 457 -1.59 -19.76 -2.87
CA ALA A 457 -0.47 -19.38 -3.73
C ALA A 457 -0.24 -17.86 -3.75
N ASN A 458 -1.32 -17.08 -3.79
CA ASN A 458 -1.25 -15.61 -3.76
C ASN A 458 -0.70 -15.11 -2.42
N GLN A 459 -1.21 -15.65 -1.33
CA GLN A 459 -0.69 -15.39 0.00
C GLN A 459 0.80 -15.74 0.12
N TRP A 460 1.21 -16.88 -0.44
CA TRP A 460 2.62 -17.28 -0.47
C TRP A 460 3.48 -16.26 -1.22
N LEU A 461 3.05 -15.81 -2.40
CA LEU A 461 3.78 -14.83 -3.20
C LEU A 461 3.95 -13.52 -2.41
N MET A 462 2.86 -12.94 -1.93
CA MET A 462 2.90 -11.63 -1.27
C MET A 462 3.61 -11.68 0.08
N SER A 463 3.40 -12.71 0.89
CA SER A 463 4.10 -12.86 2.18
C SER A 463 5.59 -13.10 2.00
N SER A 464 6.00 -13.83 0.97
CA SER A 464 7.41 -14.01 0.61
C SER A 464 8.03 -12.72 0.07
N ALA A 465 7.28 -11.95 -0.73
CA ALA A 465 7.71 -10.66 -1.26
C ALA A 465 7.90 -9.62 -0.15
N LEU A 466 6.96 -9.52 0.79
CA LEU A 466 7.08 -8.68 1.99
C LEU A 466 8.31 -9.08 2.83
N THR A 467 8.50 -10.38 3.05
CA THR A 467 9.65 -10.90 3.81
C THR A 467 10.95 -10.55 3.11
N ALA A 468 11.06 -10.76 1.80
CA ALA A 468 12.23 -10.38 1.01
C ALA A 468 12.49 -8.87 1.06
N PHE A 469 11.44 -8.05 1.01
CA PHE A 469 11.54 -6.60 1.16
C PHE A 469 12.15 -6.21 2.50
N ILE A 470 11.64 -6.76 3.61
CA ILE A 470 12.16 -6.48 4.95
C ILE A 470 13.62 -6.94 5.08
N LEU A 471 13.96 -8.16 4.63
CA LEU A 471 15.32 -8.69 4.68
C LEU A 471 16.30 -7.84 3.85
N ALA A 472 15.87 -7.36 2.67
CA ALA A 472 16.66 -6.45 1.86
C ALA A 472 16.92 -5.13 2.59
N ARG A 473 15.88 -4.52 3.20
CA ARG A 473 16.01 -3.28 3.98
C ARG A 473 16.93 -3.47 5.18
N GLN A 474 16.80 -4.58 5.92
CA GLN A 474 17.69 -4.93 7.04
C GLN A 474 19.15 -5.20 6.60
N ALA A 475 19.35 -5.64 5.36
CA ALA A 475 20.67 -5.78 4.74
C ALA A 475 21.23 -4.45 4.20
N GLY A 476 20.52 -3.34 4.34
CA GLY A 476 20.92 -2.04 3.81
C GLY A 476 20.78 -1.93 2.30
N LEU A 477 19.86 -2.67 1.69
CA LEU A 477 19.47 -2.60 0.28
C LEU A 477 18.16 -1.86 0.12
N LYS A 478 18.04 -1.08 -0.93
CA LYS A 478 16.75 -0.54 -1.39
C LYS A 478 16.12 -1.53 -2.33
N ALA A 479 14.88 -1.90 -2.04
CA ALA A 479 14.11 -2.86 -2.82
C ALA A 479 12.92 -2.17 -3.49
N ASP A 480 12.60 -2.57 -4.71
CA ASP A 480 11.38 -2.25 -5.44
C ASP A 480 10.76 -3.50 -6.08
N PHE A 481 9.62 -3.33 -6.72
CA PHE A 481 8.82 -4.44 -7.27
C PHE A 481 8.63 -4.30 -8.78
N PRO A 482 9.67 -4.57 -9.59
CA PRO A 482 9.53 -4.56 -11.04
C PRO A 482 8.57 -5.67 -11.50
N ARG A 483 7.72 -5.34 -12.47
CA ARG A 483 6.86 -6.32 -13.13
C ARG A 483 7.68 -7.22 -14.05
N GLU A 484 7.25 -8.45 -14.25
CA GLU A 484 7.94 -9.47 -15.02
C GLU A 484 8.34 -9.03 -16.44
N TYR A 485 7.46 -8.27 -17.12
CA TYR A 485 7.71 -7.72 -18.45
C TYR A 485 8.16 -6.25 -18.43
N GLY A 486 8.40 -5.70 -17.23
CA GLY A 486 8.91 -4.34 -17.06
C GLY A 486 10.44 -4.23 -17.16
N ASP A 487 10.95 -3.10 -16.70
CA ASP A 487 12.38 -2.76 -16.76
C ASP A 487 13.22 -3.39 -15.63
N TRP A 488 12.95 -4.62 -15.25
CA TRP A 488 13.64 -5.29 -14.15
C TRP A 488 15.16 -5.41 -14.36
N ALA A 489 15.60 -5.52 -15.61
CA ALA A 489 17.03 -5.63 -15.95
C ALA A 489 17.86 -4.35 -15.63
N LYS A 490 17.23 -3.25 -15.28
CA LYS A 490 17.92 -2.03 -14.82
C LYS A 490 18.46 -2.13 -13.40
N ARG A 491 17.99 -3.11 -12.59
CA ARG A 491 18.48 -3.34 -11.22
C ARG A 491 19.72 -4.23 -11.30
N PRO A 492 20.74 -3.93 -10.47
CA PRO A 492 21.93 -4.80 -10.44
C PRO A 492 21.65 -6.16 -9.83
N MET A 493 20.63 -6.28 -9.00
CA MET A 493 20.23 -7.52 -8.33
C MET A 493 18.74 -7.77 -8.54
N LEU A 494 18.36 -9.05 -8.63
CA LEU A 494 16.98 -9.50 -8.63
C LEU A 494 16.77 -10.59 -7.59
N PHE A 495 15.62 -10.56 -6.96
CA PHE A 495 15.07 -11.68 -6.20
C PHE A 495 13.82 -12.22 -6.91
N MET A 496 13.77 -13.52 -7.07
CA MET A 496 12.62 -14.25 -7.60
C MET A 496 12.03 -15.13 -6.51
N PRO A 497 10.81 -14.84 -6.04
CA PRO A 497 10.12 -15.71 -5.09
C PRO A 497 9.94 -17.12 -5.63
N SER A 498 9.78 -18.08 -4.72
CA SER A 498 9.61 -19.49 -5.10
C SER A 498 8.37 -19.65 -6.00
N PRO A 499 8.53 -20.24 -7.19
CA PRO A 499 7.39 -20.58 -8.02
C PRO A 499 6.62 -21.74 -7.40
N ILE A 500 5.29 -21.59 -7.26
CA ILE A 500 4.38 -22.61 -6.75
C ILE A 500 3.54 -23.10 -7.92
N THR A 501 3.37 -24.41 -8.07
CA THR A 501 2.73 -25.00 -9.24
C THR A 501 1.62 -26.01 -8.96
N SER A 502 1.41 -26.42 -7.69
CA SER A 502 0.44 -27.49 -7.36
C SER A 502 -0.96 -27.02 -7.00
N THR A 503 -1.20 -25.73 -6.77
CA THR A 503 -2.54 -25.23 -6.46
C THR A 503 -3.27 -24.74 -7.70
N GLY A 504 -4.60 -24.69 -7.68
CA GLY A 504 -5.41 -24.34 -8.86
C GLY A 504 -5.22 -22.92 -9.39
N ASP A 505 -4.67 -22.01 -8.58
CA ASP A 505 -4.36 -20.63 -8.89
C ASP A 505 -2.85 -20.33 -8.86
N ALA A 506 -2.04 -21.36 -8.87
CA ALA A 506 -0.59 -21.26 -8.80
C ALA A 506 0.02 -20.44 -9.96
N PHE A 507 -0.64 -20.38 -11.10
CA PHE A 507 -0.18 -19.60 -12.25
C PHE A 507 -0.10 -18.09 -12.00
N LEU A 508 -0.85 -17.55 -11.03
CA LEU A 508 -0.74 -16.14 -10.61
C LEU A 508 0.53 -15.89 -9.80
N ALA A 509 1.07 -16.92 -9.16
CA ALA A 509 2.13 -16.80 -8.17
C ALA A 509 3.54 -17.06 -8.72
N HIS A 510 3.71 -17.24 -10.01
CA HIS A 510 5.02 -17.47 -10.62
C HIS A 510 5.17 -16.79 -11.97
N VAL A 511 6.41 -16.46 -12.30
CA VAL A 511 6.76 -15.88 -13.60
C VAL A 511 6.60 -16.89 -14.75
N HIS A 512 6.40 -16.39 -15.96
CA HIS A 512 6.29 -17.22 -17.16
C HIS A 512 7.61 -17.93 -17.53
N SER A 513 7.51 -18.99 -18.29
CA SER A 513 8.69 -19.79 -18.66
C SER A 513 9.75 -19.02 -19.43
N ASP A 514 9.39 -18.01 -20.23
CA ASP A 514 10.33 -17.20 -21.01
C ASP A 514 11.12 -16.20 -20.13
N PHE A 515 10.62 -15.88 -18.93
CA PHE A 515 11.35 -15.08 -17.93
C PHE A 515 12.71 -15.71 -17.60
N TYR A 516 12.78 -17.03 -17.44
CA TYR A 516 14.02 -17.71 -17.07
C TYR A 516 15.10 -17.58 -18.15
N GLU A 517 14.71 -17.57 -19.43
CA GLU A 517 15.66 -17.34 -20.52
C GLU A 517 16.13 -15.86 -20.56
N LYS A 518 15.24 -14.93 -20.29
CA LYS A 518 15.59 -13.51 -20.16
C LYS A 518 16.49 -13.28 -18.93
N ALA A 519 16.18 -13.91 -17.80
CA ALA A 519 16.99 -13.87 -16.57
C ALA A 519 18.39 -14.47 -16.81
N ARG A 520 18.49 -15.57 -17.57
CA ARG A 520 19.78 -16.14 -17.96
C ARG A 520 20.65 -15.12 -18.72
N LYS A 521 20.07 -14.44 -19.73
CA LYS A 521 20.77 -13.39 -20.50
C LYS A 521 21.16 -12.19 -19.63
N TYR A 522 20.29 -11.81 -18.70
CA TYR A 522 20.57 -10.75 -17.71
C TYR A 522 21.78 -11.12 -16.86
N VAL A 523 21.83 -12.35 -16.32
CA VAL A 523 22.97 -12.82 -15.52
C VAL A 523 24.23 -12.88 -16.38
N GLU A 524 24.17 -13.44 -17.60
CA GLU A 524 25.31 -13.52 -18.52
C GLU A 524 25.91 -12.13 -18.81
N SER A 525 25.08 -11.09 -18.86
CA SER A 525 25.50 -9.71 -19.10
C SER A 525 26.13 -9.01 -17.90
N GLY A 526 25.96 -9.57 -16.70
CA GLY A 526 26.54 -9.05 -15.45
C GLY A 526 25.56 -8.85 -14.31
N GLY A 527 24.29 -9.18 -14.47
CA GLY A 527 23.28 -9.11 -13.41
C GLY A 527 23.45 -10.20 -12.35
N PHE A 528 22.83 -9.99 -11.20
CA PHE A 528 22.85 -10.93 -10.07
C PHE A 528 21.43 -11.39 -9.77
N LEU A 529 21.23 -12.70 -9.67
CA LEU A 529 19.90 -13.30 -9.41
C LEU A 529 19.94 -14.19 -8.17
N TYR A 530 19.06 -13.92 -7.21
CA TYR A 530 18.76 -14.79 -6.09
C TYR A 530 17.39 -15.45 -6.32
N ALA A 531 17.31 -16.75 -6.06
CA ALA A 531 16.05 -17.49 -6.00
C ALA A 531 16.02 -18.42 -4.80
N SER A 532 14.85 -18.58 -4.20
CA SER A 532 14.53 -19.59 -3.20
C SER A 532 13.48 -20.54 -3.78
N VAL A 533 13.59 -21.85 -3.53
CA VAL A 533 12.75 -22.85 -4.20
C VAL A 533 12.15 -23.83 -3.20
N ALA A 534 10.81 -23.93 -3.22
CA ALA A 534 10.06 -24.96 -2.51
C ALA A 534 9.97 -26.25 -3.34
N SER A 535 9.58 -27.33 -2.70
CA SER A 535 9.44 -28.66 -3.34
C SER A 535 8.42 -28.71 -4.47
N ASP A 536 7.55 -27.72 -4.53
CA ASP A 536 6.53 -27.51 -5.55
C ASP A 536 6.99 -26.58 -6.68
N GLY A 537 8.19 -26.04 -6.59
CA GLY A 537 8.71 -25.08 -7.56
C GLY A 537 9.23 -25.75 -8.83
N ALA A 538 9.14 -25.03 -9.95
CA ALA A 538 9.71 -25.42 -11.22
C ALA A 538 10.46 -24.25 -11.86
N ILE A 539 11.72 -24.46 -12.22
CA ILE A 539 12.57 -23.45 -12.89
C ILE A 539 13.08 -24.03 -14.21
N PRO A 540 12.47 -23.67 -15.35
CA PRO A 540 12.99 -24.05 -16.67
C PRO A 540 14.44 -23.61 -16.85
N GLY A 541 15.29 -24.51 -17.33
CA GLY A 541 16.71 -24.21 -17.56
C GLY A 541 17.56 -24.02 -16.29
N MET A 542 17.09 -24.48 -15.12
CA MET A 542 17.75 -24.32 -13.82
C MET A 542 19.22 -24.71 -13.84
N ALA A 543 19.57 -25.82 -14.47
CA ALA A 543 20.96 -26.31 -14.53
C ALA A 543 21.89 -25.31 -15.22
N SER A 544 21.45 -24.65 -16.28
CA SER A 544 22.24 -23.64 -16.99
C SER A 544 22.31 -22.32 -16.25
N LEU A 545 21.25 -21.96 -15.51
CA LEU A 545 21.17 -20.71 -14.78
C LEU A 545 21.87 -20.78 -13.42
N PHE A 546 21.54 -21.78 -12.62
CA PHE A 546 22.03 -21.91 -11.24
C PHE A 546 23.16 -22.95 -11.07
N GLY A 547 23.52 -23.70 -12.10
CA GLY A 547 24.54 -24.75 -11.99
C GLY A 547 24.12 -25.95 -11.14
N ALA A 548 22.81 -26.11 -10.94
CA ALA A 548 22.19 -27.17 -10.16
C ALA A 548 20.85 -27.56 -10.76
N ARG A 549 20.33 -28.74 -10.47
CA ARG A 549 19.00 -29.19 -10.86
C ARG A 549 18.24 -29.77 -9.69
N ILE A 550 16.93 -29.67 -9.70
CA ILE A 550 16.05 -30.34 -8.75
C ILE A 550 16.05 -31.84 -9.09
N VAL A 551 16.22 -32.67 -8.08
CA VAL A 551 16.20 -34.13 -8.18
C VAL A 551 14.90 -34.67 -7.59
N ASP A 552 14.54 -34.17 -6.41
CA ASP A 552 13.35 -34.58 -5.65
C ASP A 552 13.02 -33.56 -4.57
N ARG A 553 12.01 -33.80 -3.79
CA ARG A 553 11.57 -33.04 -2.64
C ARG A 553 12.43 -33.35 -1.41
N ALA A 554 12.61 -32.37 -0.53
CA ALA A 554 13.29 -32.50 0.75
C ALA A 554 12.26 -32.38 1.90
N PRO A 555 11.54 -33.46 2.26
CA PRO A 555 10.56 -33.42 3.34
C PRO A 555 11.24 -33.13 4.67
N GLY A 556 10.60 -32.32 5.51
CA GLY A 556 11.10 -31.99 6.85
C GLY A 556 10.19 -31.01 7.56
N SER A 557 10.34 -30.91 8.88
CA SER A 557 9.67 -29.94 9.75
C SER A 557 10.61 -28.82 10.22
N GLU A 558 11.91 -29.02 10.03
CA GLU A 558 12.96 -28.07 10.40
C GLU A 558 14.07 -28.11 9.37
N VAL A 559 14.77 -26.99 9.21
CA VAL A 559 15.94 -26.85 8.34
C VAL A 559 17.05 -26.14 9.10
N THR A 560 18.23 -26.73 9.08
CA THR A 560 19.46 -26.09 9.57
C THR A 560 20.40 -25.88 8.40
N LEU A 561 20.64 -24.65 8.02
CA LEU A 561 21.68 -24.30 7.06
C LEU A 561 23.02 -24.22 7.79
N LYS A 562 23.98 -25.06 7.44
CA LYS A 562 25.36 -25.03 7.95
C LYS A 562 26.27 -24.54 6.83
N PHE A 563 26.90 -23.40 7.02
CA PHE A 563 27.88 -22.88 6.08
C PHE A 563 29.15 -23.76 6.07
N VAL A 564 29.59 -24.15 4.89
CA VAL A 564 30.77 -24.94 4.65
C VAL A 564 31.87 -24.16 3.93
N GLU A 565 31.51 -23.02 3.35
CA GLU A 565 32.40 -22.08 2.70
C GLU A 565 32.17 -20.64 3.21
N PRO A 566 33.17 -19.76 3.20
CA PRO A 566 32.97 -18.36 3.53
C PRO A 566 32.02 -17.70 2.53
N PHE A 567 31.01 -16.93 3.02
CA PHE A 567 30.09 -16.15 2.19
C PHE A 567 29.68 -14.87 2.93
N GLY A 568 30.14 -13.72 2.46
CA GLY A 568 30.02 -12.47 3.21
C GLY A 568 30.74 -12.56 4.56
N ASP A 569 30.03 -12.32 5.63
CA ASP A 569 30.54 -12.44 7.00
C ASP A 569 30.36 -13.86 7.62
N PHE A 570 29.67 -14.78 6.92
CA PHE A 570 29.57 -16.17 7.34
C PHE A 570 30.88 -16.89 7.21
N LYS A 571 31.17 -17.71 8.21
CA LYS A 571 32.34 -18.58 8.29
C LYS A 571 31.90 -20.05 8.24
N PRO A 572 32.79 -20.97 7.78
CA PRO A 572 32.52 -22.38 7.89
C PRO A 572 32.18 -22.77 9.33
N GLY A 573 31.07 -23.44 9.53
CA GLY A 573 30.53 -23.83 10.83
C GLY A 573 29.40 -22.95 11.36
N ASP A 574 29.19 -21.74 10.82
CA ASP A 574 28.03 -20.91 11.17
C ASP A 574 26.72 -21.62 10.73
N THR A 575 25.67 -21.42 11.51
CA THR A 575 24.35 -22.04 11.24
C THR A 575 23.24 -21.02 11.26
N LEU A 576 22.18 -21.28 10.45
CA LEU A 576 20.87 -20.65 10.52
C LEU A 576 19.81 -21.74 10.68
N HIS A 577 18.77 -21.47 11.47
CA HIS A 577 17.75 -22.46 11.82
C HIS A 577 16.36 -21.97 11.44
N TYR A 578 15.57 -22.82 10.80
CA TYR A 578 14.23 -22.50 10.37
C TYR A 578 13.27 -23.64 10.70
N SER A 579 12.08 -23.27 11.18
CA SER A 579 10.94 -24.19 11.25
C SER A 579 10.19 -24.16 9.93
N VAL A 580 9.81 -25.31 9.40
CA VAL A 580 8.92 -25.43 8.24
C VAL A 580 7.49 -25.19 8.72
N PRO A 581 6.81 -24.15 8.26
CA PRO A 581 5.58 -23.65 8.88
C PRO A 581 4.39 -24.60 8.80
N THR A 582 4.37 -25.46 7.80
CA THR A 582 3.34 -26.51 7.63
C THR A 582 4.01 -27.82 7.26
N ALA A 583 3.40 -28.93 7.65
CA ALA A 583 3.82 -30.24 7.15
C ALA A 583 3.36 -30.50 5.71
N SER A 584 2.87 -29.47 5.00
CA SER A 584 2.40 -29.60 3.63
C SER A 584 3.58 -29.69 2.66
N ILE A 585 3.34 -30.41 1.58
CA ILE A 585 4.34 -30.71 0.56
C ILE A 585 4.88 -29.43 -0.09
N GLU A 586 4.05 -28.40 -0.22
CA GLU A 586 4.40 -27.12 -0.83
C GLU A 586 5.45 -26.37 -0.02
N SER A 587 5.49 -26.58 1.30
CA SER A 587 6.43 -25.90 2.21
C SER A 587 7.79 -26.60 2.31
N TRP A 588 7.91 -27.82 1.82
CA TRP A 588 9.21 -28.53 1.86
C TRP A 588 10.23 -27.85 0.93
N GLY A 589 11.49 -28.05 1.21
CA GLY A 589 12.57 -27.71 0.29
C GLY A 589 12.73 -28.72 -0.85
N THR A 590 13.76 -28.53 -1.65
CA THR A 590 14.14 -29.38 -2.77
C THR A 590 15.47 -30.09 -2.51
N LEU A 591 15.57 -31.34 -2.97
CA LEU A 591 16.87 -31.99 -3.15
C LEU A 591 17.47 -31.52 -4.46
N ILE A 592 18.65 -30.94 -4.40
CA ILE A 592 19.35 -30.47 -5.60
C ILE A 592 20.63 -31.26 -5.83
N GLU A 593 20.93 -31.52 -7.11
CA GLU A 593 22.20 -32.04 -7.57
C GLU A 593 23.00 -30.92 -8.23
N VAL A 594 24.22 -30.72 -7.78
CA VAL A 594 25.11 -29.65 -8.24
C VAL A 594 25.92 -30.12 -9.45
N SER A 595 25.97 -29.29 -10.49
CA SER A 595 26.80 -29.54 -11.69
C SER A 595 28.01 -28.59 -11.77
N SER A 596 27.75 -27.28 -11.89
CA SER A 596 28.79 -26.23 -11.95
C SER A 596 28.78 -25.28 -10.77
N ALA A 597 27.70 -25.30 -9.96
CA ALA A 597 27.60 -24.42 -8.80
C ALA A 597 28.56 -24.81 -7.66
N LYS A 598 28.91 -23.83 -6.85
CA LYS A 598 29.66 -24.02 -5.61
C LYS A 598 28.70 -24.12 -4.43
N VAL A 599 28.83 -25.16 -3.62
CA VAL A 599 28.06 -25.33 -2.38
C VAL A 599 28.61 -24.36 -1.33
N ILE A 600 27.75 -23.50 -0.81
CA ILE A 600 28.07 -22.52 0.25
C ILE A 600 27.60 -23.00 1.61
N ALA A 601 26.39 -23.58 1.66
CA ALA A 601 25.86 -24.19 2.86
C ALA A 601 25.19 -25.54 2.54
N VAL A 602 25.17 -26.42 3.52
CA VAL A 602 24.48 -27.71 3.50
C VAL A 602 23.38 -27.74 4.53
N ASP A 603 22.39 -28.63 4.36
CA ASP A 603 21.39 -28.89 5.37
C ASP A 603 21.89 -29.81 6.49
N GLN A 604 21.04 -30.17 7.44
CA GLN A 604 21.36 -31.04 8.58
C GLN A 604 21.83 -32.45 8.17
N ASP A 605 21.47 -32.89 6.95
CA ASP A 605 21.88 -34.20 6.40
C ASP A 605 23.13 -34.10 5.51
N GLY A 606 23.73 -32.91 5.42
CA GLY A 606 24.91 -32.65 4.58
C GLY A 606 24.62 -32.47 3.10
N ARG A 607 23.38 -32.27 2.70
CA ARG A 607 22.95 -32.05 1.30
C ARG A 607 23.09 -30.57 0.91
N PRO A 608 23.40 -30.25 -0.37
CA PRO A 608 23.47 -28.85 -0.81
C PRO A 608 22.17 -28.08 -0.53
N ALA A 609 22.28 -26.97 0.19
CA ALA A 609 21.15 -26.15 0.61
C ALA A 609 21.24 -24.71 0.08
N LEU A 610 22.45 -24.13 0.06
CA LEU A 610 22.70 -22.80 -0.52
C LEU A 610 23.87 -22.94 -1.51
N VAL A 611 23.66 -22.56 -2.75
CA VAL A 611 24.67 -22.70 -3.80
C VAL A 611 24.82 -21.40 -4.61
N THR A 612 26.05 -21.14 -5.07
CA THR A 612 26.37 -20.02 -5.93
C THR A 612 26.87 -20.50 -7.29
N ASN A 613 26.52 -19.80 -8.36
CA ASN A 613 27.05 -20.07 -9.68
C ASN A 613 27.54 -18.77 -10.33
N THR A 614 28.46 -18.91 -11.28
CA THR A 614 28.93 -17.82 -12.13
C THR A 614 28.54 -18.14 -13.57
N LEU A 615 27.81 -17.21 -14.20
CA LEU A 615 27.34 -17.36 -15.56
C LEU A 615 27.66 -16.11 -16.35
N GLY A 616 28.57 -16.21 -17.34
CA GLY A 616 29.05 -15.03 -18.05
C GLY A 616 29.78 -14.05 -17.11
N LYS A 617 29.25 -12.83 -17.04
CA LYS A 617 29.76 -11.76 -16.15
C LYS A 617 29.04 -11.67 -14.82
N GLY A 618 27.87 -12.29 -14.70
CA GLY A 618 27.02 -12.24 -13.53
C GLY A 618 27.08 -13.49 -12.69
N LYS A 619 26.24 -13.54 -11.68
CA LYS A 619 26.26 -14.57 -10.66
C LYS A 619 24.86 -14.91 -10.20
N THR A 620 24.67 -16.13 -9.72
CA THR A 620 23.40 -16.55 -9.12
C THR A 620 23.62 -17.12 -7.73
N LEU A 621 22.62 -16.93 -6.88
CA LEU A 621 22.48 -17.53 -5.56
C LEU A 621 21.16 -18.31 -5.56
N LEU A 622 21.20 -19.56 -5.16
CA LEU A 622 20.03 -20.43 -5.06
C LEU A 622 19.94 -20.99 -3.66
N SER A 623 18.80 -20.81 -3.02
CA SER A 623 18.37 -21.56 -1.85
C SER A 623 17.49 -22.73 -2.26
N ALA A 624 17.84 -23.93 -1.84
CA ALA A 624 17.03 -25.14 -2.02
C ALA A 624 15.81 -25.20 -1.09
N TYR A 625 15.64 -24.17 -0.24
CA TYR A 625 14.58 -24.03 0.75
C TYR A 625 13.95 -22.64 0.63
N PRO A 626 12.61 -22.49 0.70
CA PRO A 626 11.91 -21.20 0.55
C PRO A 626 11.99 -20.41 1.86
N LEU A 627 13.16 -19.84 2.18
CA LEU A 627 13.46 -19.20 3.47
C LEU A 627 12.52 -18.03 3.78
N GLU A 628 12.17 -17.24 2.78
CA GLU A 628 11.29 -16.11 2.90
C GLU A 628 9.88 -16.55 3.33
N HIS A 629 9.37 -17.64 2.75
CA HIS A 629 8.11 -18.23 3.14
C HIS A 629 8.14 -18.78 4.59
N TYR A 630 9.26 -19.40 4.99
CA TYR A 630 9.39 -19.88 6.36
C TYR A 630 9.27 -18.75 7.37
N LEU A 631 9.98 -17.65 7.13
CA LEU A 631 9.90 -16.47 8.00
C LEU A 631 8.52 -15.79 7.92
N ALA A 632 7.93 -15.71 6.74
CA ALA A 632 6.63 -15.08 6.53
C ALA A 632 5.54 -15.69 7.43
N SER A 633 5.58 -17.01 7.62
CA SER A 633 4.55 -17.77 8.34
C SER A 633 4.71 -17.75 9.86
N ILE A 634 5.78 -17.17 10.39
CA ILE A 634 6.07 -17.15 11.83
C ILE A 634 5.72 -15.78 12.41
N PRO A 635 4.73 -15.68 13.34
CA PRO A 635 4.45 -14.42 14.03
C PRO A 635 5.65 -13.88 14.81
N ALA A 636 5.83 -12.58 14.83
CA ALA A 636 6.88 -11.85 15.52
C ALA A 636 8.32 -12.26 15.14
N VAL A 637 8.51 -12.91 14.00
CA VAL A 637 9.81 -13.41 13.56
C VAL A 637 10.87 -12.32 13.40
N PHE A 638 10.45 -11.10 13.05
CA PHE A 638 11.37 -9.96 12.90
C PHE A 638 11.64 -9.21 14.20
N ASP A 639 10.92 -9.51 15.28
CA ASP A 639 11.19 -8.91 16.60
C ASP A 639 12.35 -9.61 17.32
N GLN A 640 12.61 -10.89 16.99
CA GLN A 640 13.78 -11.66 17.42
C GLN A 640 14.26 -12.57 16.28
N PRO A 641 14.80 -12.00 15.21
CA PRO A 641 15.03 -12.75 13.98
C PRO A 641 16.22 -13.69 14.06
N GLU A 642 16.07 -14.84 13.41
CA GLU A 642 17.22 -15.55 12.84
C GLU A 642 17.88 -14.58 11.81
N PRO A 643 19.22 -14.38 11.86
CA PRO A 643 19.86 -13.30 11.08
C PRO A 643 19.94 -13.59 9.57
N THR A 644 18.81 -13.90 8.96
CA THR A 644 18.65 -14.24 7.53
C THR A 644 19.04 -13.08 6.60
N GLN A 645 18.88 -11.82 7.05
CA GLN A 645 19.35 -10.65 6.32
C GLN A 645 20.84 -10.69 5.99
N ARG A 646 21.65 -11.46 6.74
CA ARG A 646 23.06 -11.67 6.43
C ARG A 646 23.27 -12.38 5.07
N ILE A 647 22.33 -13.22 4.62
CA ILE A 647 22.39 -13.83 3.29
C ILE A 647 22.26 -12.73 2.22
N TYR A 648 21.32 -11.83 2.40
CA TYR A 648 21.11 -10.67 1.51
C TYR A 648 22.33 -9.74 1.50
N ALA A 649 22.89 -9.45 2.68
CA ALA A 649 24.11 -8.66 2.82
C ALA A 649 25.30 -9.33 2.13
N ALA A 650 25.48 -10.64 2.30
CA ALA A 650 26.54 -11.41 1.64
C ALA A 650 26.36 -11.41 0.12
N PHE A 651 25.13 -11.51 -0.39
CA PHE A 651 24.82 -11.44 -1.81
C PHE A 651 25.10 -10.05 -2.38
N ARG A 652 24.69 -8.98 -1.67
CA ARG A 652 25.03 -7.59 -1.98
C ARG A 652 26.55 -7.39 -2.08
N ASP A 653 27.30 -7.84 -1.07
CA ASP A 653 28.74 -7.66 -1.01
C ASP A 653 29.44 -8.46 -2.12
N TRP A 654 28.94 -9.66 -2.43
CA TRP A 654 29.42 -10.47 -3.54
C TRP A 654 29.11 -9.85 -4.92
N ALA A 655 28.01 -9.10 -5.02
CA ALA A 655 27.68 -8.28 -6.19
C ALA A 655 28.54 -7.01 -6.28
N GLY A 656 29.28 -6.66 -5.24
CA GLY A 656 30.09 -5.44 -5.18
C GLY A 656 29.27 -4.15 -5.01
N ILE A 657 28.01 -4.27 -4.61
CA ILE A 657 27.11 -3.15 -4.41
C ILE A 657 27.41 -2.48 -3.08
N LYS A 658 27.50 -1.17 -3.10
CA LYS A 658 27.75 -0.34 -1.91
C LYS A 658 26.61 0.66 -1.78
N ALA A 659 25.82 0.52 -0.70
CA ALA A 659 24.82 1.53 -0.36
C ALA A 659 25.47 2.90 -0.11
N ALA A 660 24.82 3.97 -0.54
CA ALA A 660 25.33 5.31 -0.32
C ALA A 660 25.37 5.67 1.17
N PHE A 661 24.38 5.20 1.94
CA PHE A 661 24.33 5.29 3.39
C PHE A 661 23.96 3.90 3.98
N GLN A 662 24.53 3.56 5.11
CA GLN A 662 24.31 2.27 5.76
C GLN A 662 24.28 2.42 7.28
N SER A 663 23.31 1.79 7.91
CA SER A 663 23.21 1.63 9.37
C SER A 663 24.00 0.40 9.84
N ASP A 664 24.60 0.48 11.03
CA ASP A 664 25.16 -0.68 11.74
C ASP A 664 24.11 -1.51 12.49
N GLN A 665 22.84 -1.04 12.50
CA GLN A 665 21.70 -1.68 13.15
C GLN A 665 20.70 -2.19 12.11
N PRO A 666 20.52 -3.51 11.92
CA PRO A 666 19.57 -4.07 10.95
C PRO A 666 18.12 -3.66 11.20
N SER A 667 17.72 -3.40 12.46
CA SER A 667 16.38 -2.96 12.82
C SER A 667 16.10 -1.49 12.47
N VAL A 668 17.11 -0.75 11.99
CA VAL A 668 16.96 0.64 11.58
C VAL A 668 16.99 0.73 10.05
N GLU A 669 15.83 0.97 9.49
CA GLU A 669 15.64 1.23 8.07
C GLU A 669 16.39 2.50 7.67
N VAL A 670 17.04 2.46 6.51
CA VAL A 670 17.73 3.60 5.89
C VAL A 670 17.09 3.88 4.53
N SER A 671 16.55 5.06 4.37
CA SER A 671 16.00 5.55 3.11
C SER A 671 16.62 6.88 2.73
N GLU A 672 16.64 7.21 1.45
CA GLU A 672 17.32 8.39 0.94
C GLU A 672 16.48 9.15 -0.07
N LEU A 673 16.38 10.47 0.13
CA LEU A 673 16.01 11.42 -0.91
C LEU A 673 17.29 12.14 -1.31
N GLN A 674 17.73 11.95 -2.56
CA GLN A 674 19.06 12.43 -2.98
C GLN A 674 19.02 13.33 -4.21
N GLY A 675 19.93 14.29 -4.22
CA GLY A 675 20.32 15.11 -5.36
C GLY A 675 21.84 15.13 -5.48
N ASP A 676 22.37 15.91 -6.42
CA ASP A 676 23.80 15.92 -6.76
C ASP A 676 24.70 16.35 -5.58
N HIS A 677 24.27 17.29 -4.76
CA HIS A 677 25.10 17.90 -3.72
C HIS A 677 24.51 17.87 -2.32
N ARG A 678 23.26 17.47 -2.18
CA ARG A 678 22.53 17.43 -0.92
C ARG A 678 21.41 16.39 -0.96
N GLY A 679 20.87 16.06 0.18
CA GLY A 679 19.72 15.19 0.32
C GLY A 679 19.33 14.96 1.76
N TYR A 680 18.43 14.01 1.96
CA TYR A 680 17.99 13.58 3.25
C TYR A 680 18.19 12.07 3.41
N VAL A 681 18.62 11.66 4.58
CA VAL A 681 18.55 10.26 5.04
C VAL A 681 17.42 10.17 6.04
N ILE A 682 16.49 9.26 5.80
CA ILE A 682 15.38 8.96 6.69
C ILE A 682 15.70 7.64 7.38
N LEU A 683 15.75 7.68 8.71
CA LEU A 683 16.06 6.55 9.55
C LEU A 683 14.81 6.18 10.34
N VAL A 684 14.37 4.93 10.32
CA VAL A 684 13.21 4.45 11.08
C VAL A 684 13.64 3.24 11.91
N ASN A 685 13.44 3.31 13.22
CA ASN A 685 13.69 2.20 14.12
C ASN A 685 12.43 1.34 14.24
N HIS A 686 12.45 0.16 13.65
CA HIS A 686 11.35 -0.80 13.68
C HIS A 686 11.40 -1.76 14.90
N SER A 687 12.18 -1.44 15.92
CA SER A 687 12.31 -2.28 17.10
C SER A 687 11.73 -1.67 18.36
N ALA A 688 11.38 -2.51 19.33
CA ALA A 688 10.86 -2.12 20.63
C ALA A 688 11.94 -1.55 21.58
N SER A 689 13.18 -1.37 21.13
CA SER A 689 14.29 -0.83 21.93
C SER A 689 14.91 0.39 21.25
N ALA A 690 15.39 1.35 22.06
CA ALA A 690 16.16 2.47 21.54
C ALA A 690 17.46 1.98 20.90
N GLN A 691 17.79 2.51 19.73
CA GLN A 691 18.98 2.17 18.96
C GLN A 691 19.99 3.32 18.96
N ASN A 692 21.24 3.02 19.29
CA ASN A 692 22.37 3.90 19.06
C ASN A 692 22.99 3.54 17.70
N VAL A 693 22.65 4.32 16.69
CA VAL A 693 22.94 3.99 15.29
C VAL A 693 24.19 4.69 14.84
N THR A 694 25.12 3.95 14.25
CA THR A 694 26.21 4.52 13.45
C THR A 694 25.83 4.43 11.98
N VAL A 695 25.61 5.58 11.37
CA VAL A 695 25.36 5.68 9.92
C VAL A 695 26.71 5.99 9.23
N SER A 696 27.06 5.15 8.28
CA SER A 696 28.26 5.34 7.44
C SER A 696 27.86 5.71 6.01
N THR A 697 28.75 6.44 5.31
CA THR A 697 28.50 6.83 3.90
C THR A 697 29.77 6.67 3.03
N ILE A 698 29.54 6.27 1.77
CA ILE A 698 30.61 6.31 0.74
C ILE A 698 30.67 7.65 0.03
N LEU A 699 29.65 8.50 0.18
CA LEU A 699 29.61 9.82 -0.43
C LEU A 699 30.56 10.81 0.29
N PRO A 700 31.04 11.86 -0.39
CA PRO A 700 31.92 12.88 0.20
C PRO A 700 31.10 13.90 1.02
N VAL A 701 30.29 13.42 1.97
CA VAL A 701 29.47 14.25 2.85
C VAL A 701 30.38 15.03 3.82
N ARG A 702 30.07 16.31 4.02
CA ARG A 702 30.81 17.21 4.93
C ARG A 702 29.96 17.67 6.12
N ASN A 703 28.67 17.88 5.89
CA ASN A 703 27.78 18.38 6.92
C ASN A 703 26.56 17.48 7.02
N VAL A 704 26.17 17.19 8.26
CA VAL A 704 24.92 16.51 8.57
C VAL A 704 24.19 17.23 9.70
N SER A 705 22.86 17.31 9.60
CA SER A 705 22.01 17.89 10.63
C SER A 705 20.69 17.13 10.76
N ARG A 706 20.25 16.90 11.99
CA ARG A 706 18.92 16.35 12.25
C ARG A 706 17.85 17.40 12.03
N VAL A 707 16.95 17.16 11.10
CA VAL A 707 15.77 18.02 10.87
C VAL A 707 14.72 17.70 11.94
N GLN A 708 14.20 18.72 12.59
CA GLN A 708 13.19 18.61 13.64
C GLN A 708 12.09 19.67 13.44
N ALA A 709 10.96 19.49 14.10
CA ALA A 709 9.83 20.42 14.02
C ALA A 709 10.22 21.87 14.40
N ASP A 710 11.15 22.06 15.31
CA ASP A 710 11.62 23.36 15.80
C ASP A 710 12.87 23.90 15.08
N GLY A 711 13.47 23.16 14.15
CA GLY A 711 14.66 23.55 13.39
C GLY A 711 15.59 22.38 13.09
N SER A 712 16.79 22.69 12.57
CA SER A 712 17.81 21.68 12.29
C SER A 712 18.93 21.76 13.34
N LYS A 713 19.39 20.61 13.82
CA LYS A 713 20.49 20.49 14.78
C LYS A 713 21.69 19.79 14.13
N PRO A 714 22.87 20.42 14.08
CA PRO A 714 24.08 19.78 13.56
C PRO A 714 24.40 18.47 14.30
N ILE A 715 24.89 17.49 13.56
CA ILE A 715 25.42 16.24 14.10
C ILE A 715 26.92 16.21 13.80
N GLU A 716 27.73 15.80 14.75
CA GLU A 716 29.16 15.67 14.58
C GLU A 716 29.49 14.45 13.69
N MET A 717 30.38 14.63 12.72
CA MET A 717 30.88 13.57 11.86
C MET A 717 32.21 13.03 12.36
N GLU A 718 32.32 11.70 12.41
CA GLU A 718 33.55 10.96 12.67
C GLU A 718 34.06 10.35 11.33
N GLY A 719 34.86 11.12 10.58
CA GLY A 719 35.28 10.71 9.24
C GLY A 719 34.13 10.65 8.22
N ARG A 720 33.71 9.44 7.85
CA ARG A 720 32.58 9.19 6.94
C ARG A 720 31.38 8.59 7.67
N SER A 721 31.25 8.83 8.95
CA SER A 721 30.13 8.32 9.75
C SER A 721 29.68 9.36 10.78
N TRP A 722 28.48 9.14 11.31
CA TRP A 722 27.94 9.89 12.45
C TRP A 722 27.11 8.97 13.33
N ARG A 723 26.86 9.38 14.57
CA ARG A 723 26.04 8.64 15.51
C ARG A 723 24.76 9.39 15.82
N ILE A 724 23.66 8.63 15.95
CA ILE A 724 22.36 9.15 16.31
C ILE A 724 21.61 8.12 17.16
N GLN A 725 20.92 8.61 18.20
CA GLN A 725 19.97 7.78 18.95
C GLN A 725 18.58 7.92 18.36
N ILE A 726 17.89 6.79 18.19
CA ILE A 726 16.50 6.71 17.72
C ILE A 726 15.73 5.85 18.72
N ASP A 727 14.67 6.43 19.30
CA ASP A 727 13.84 5.76 20.30
C ASP A 727 13.02 4.59 19.67
N PRO A 728 12.39 3.73 20.48
CA PRO A 728 11.58 2.62 19.96
C PRO A 728 10.50 3.11 19.01
N PHE A 729 10.39 2.48 17.83
CA PHE A 729 9.41 2.82 16.79
C PHE A 729 9.35 4.33 16.48
N ASP A 730 10.51 5.00 16.54
CA ASP A 730 10.67 6.42 16.19
C ASP A 730 11.55 6.58 14.96
N ALA A 731 11.68 7.81 14.48
CA ALA A 731 12.42 8.12 13.28
C ALA A 731 13.28 9.38 13.41
N ALA A 732 14.20 9.54 12.47
CA ALA A 732 14.98 10.75 12.31
C ALA A 732 15.18 11.07 10.82
N ILE A 733 15.01 12.35 10.46
CA ILE A 733 15.43 12.86 9.15
C ILE A 733 16.74 13.59 9.35
N VAL A 734 17.75 13.20 8.58
CA VAL A 734 19.08 13.80 8.60
C VAL A 734 19.37 14.44 7.23
N GLU A 735 19.45 15.75 7.20
CA GLU A 735 19.93 16.50 6.04
C GLU A 735 21.45 16.32 5.90
N TRP A 736 21.92 16.14 4.66
CA TRP A 736 23.34 16.06 4.36
C TRP A 736 23.71 16.95 3.18
N SER A 737 24.97 17.42 3.17
CA SER A 737 25.57 18.15 2.03
C SER A 737 27.02 17.75 1.81
N LYS A 738 27.47 17.83 0.51
CA LYS A 738 28.86 17.58 0.08
C LYS A 738 29.77 18.76 0.37
#